data_88d85f75c0198be28e0687ec1324990d
#
_entry.id   88d85f75c0198be28e0687ec1324990d
#
_cell.length_a   1.000
_cell.length_b   1.000
_cell.length_c   1.000
_cell.angle_alpha   90.00
_cell.angle_beta   90.00
_cell.angle_gamma   90.00
#
_symmetry.space_group_name_H-M   'P 1'
#
loop_
_entity.id
_entity.type
_entity.pdbx_description
1 polymer ?
#
loop_
_entity_poly.entity_id
_entity_poly.type
_entity_poly.pdbx_seq_one_letter_code
_entity_poly.pdbx_strand_id
1 'polypeptide(L)'
;MINLRAALVVGVVSLLWATTTLTLGQLVGVTLLLYIVTGGYYTVWLAYNTLPRDLRAGVRYLRVLAKVKWATYSNSNIPRMFMENVRKNPNKVALIFEDQKWTFAQIDEYSNRVANLMVSDGYKHGDTVALFMMNQPEYVCTWLGCAKVGVVTALINFNLRHAPLIHCVQVAESKAIICGRELQDALKEAKDELKLPVYVSGCGNTAPEVKDAKNMDQLLSTSDPTPPLELDKVGSFDKMLYIFTSGTTGLPKAAIIKHARYLFFCTGAHHMAALTEEDIIYNPLPLYHSAGGMVGMGQVLVFNCTAVIRRKFSASQFWIEAGKHNCTVGQYVGELCRYLLNTPPKPEDTQHKVKVMFGNGVRAQIWEQFTSRFNMPTIAEFYGATEGIANIMNMDGKPGACGFVPVILRHVIPVYLIKVDEETGEPMRDKNGFCIMCEPGEPGEFVGMIKRNDPLRDFHGYADRKATQKKIVQDVWKKGDAAFKSGDILVMDEFGYLYFKDRTGDTFRWRGENVSSTEVEGVVSKVAGNKDAVVYGVEVPGAEGKAGMAAIVDPDDSTNLTELLVELKKNLPTYACPLFLRILKTIDATGTFKLKKLALQKEGFDRNLIKDALYFLDGKQNKYVELTPELFARISDGKAGL
;
A
#
# COMPACT_ATOMS: atom_id res chain seq x y z
N MET A 1 -10.95 32.44 10.48
CA MET A 1 -12.35 32.85 10.24
C MET A 1 -13.34 32.23 11.23
N ILE A 2 -13.20 30.99 11.64
CA ILE A 2 -14.11 30.32 12.62
C ILE A 2 -14.13 31.05 13.99
N ASN A 3 -12.99 31.55 14.45
CA ASN A 3 -12.90 32.22 15.76
C ASN A 3 -13.64 33.56 15.84
N LEU A 4 -13.64 34.34 14.76
CA LEU A 4 -14.31 35.65 14.75
C LEU A 4 -15.85 35.50 14.70
N ARG A 5 -16.34 34.53 13.91
CA ARG A 5 -17.77 34.22 13.83
C ARG A 5 -18.30 33.62 15.13
N ALA A 6 -17.55 32.66 15.69
CA ALA A 6 -17.89 32.08 16.99
C ALA A 6 -17.91 33.16 18.11
N ALA A 7 -16.92 34.05 18.12
CA ALA A 7 -16.89 35.16 19.08
C ALA A 7 -18.06 36.13 18.90
N LEU A 8 -18.46 36.41 17.67
CA LEU A 8 -19.59 37.28 17.34
C LEU A 8 -20.93 36.65 17.79
N VAL A 9 -21.12 35.35 17.47
CA VAL A 9 -22.32 34.61 17.90
C VAL A 9 -22.39 34.49 19.42
N VAL A 10 -21.28 34.14 20.07
CA VAL A 10 -21.21 34.09 21.55
C VAL A 10 -21.47 35.46 22.18
N GLY A 11 -20.92 36.53 21.64
CA GLY A 11 -21.13 37.90 22.10
C GLY A 11 -22.60 38.35 22.01
N VAL A 12 -23.23 38.11 20.85
CA VAL A 12 -24.66 38.43 20.66
C VAL A 12 -25.56 37.59 21.55
N VAL A 13 -25.27 36.30 21.67
CA VAL A 13 -26.05 35.39 22.55
C VAL A 13 -25.90 35.76 24.02
N SER A 14 -24.72 36.11 24.48
CA SER A 14 -24.47 36.59 25.84
C SER A 14 -25.22 37.91 26.14
N LEU A 15 -25.25 38.81 25.15
CA LEU A 15 -26.00 40.07 25.27
C LEU A 15 -27.52 39.83 25.34
N LEU A 16 -28.05 38.94 24.50
CA LEU A 16 -29.44 38.53 24.50
C LEU A 16 -29.81 37.87 25.82
N TRP A 17 -28.97 37.00 26.35
CA TRP A 17 -29.19 36.35 27.64
C TRP A 17 -29.21 37.33 28.81
N ALA A 18 -28.35 38.36 28.78
CA ALA A 18 -28.28 39.39 29.82
C ALA A 18 -29.43 40.40 29.75
N THR A 19 -30.06 40.57 28.57
CA THR A 19 -31.08 41.64 28.35
C THR A 19 -32.51 41.13 28.14
N THR A 20 -32.71 39.79 28.03
CA THR A 20 -34.04 39.22 27.75
C THR A 20 -34.38 38.05 28.67
N THR A 21 -35.68 37.76 28.78
CA THR A 21 -36.25 36.62 29.56
C THR A 21 -36.38 35.36 28.72
N LEU A 22 -35.50 35.16 27.75
CA LEU A 22 -35.54 33.98 26.84
C LEU A 22 -35.32 32.68 27.62
N THR A 23 -36.12 31.68 27.34
CA THR A 23 -35.90 30.31 27.83
C THR A 23 -34.67 29.73 27.20
N LEU A 24 -34.06 28.73 27.84
CA LEU A 24 -32.86 28.02 27.30
C LEU A 24 -33.10 27.50 25.88
N GLY A 25 -34.29 26.98 25.59
CA GLY A 25 -34.66 26.49 24.24
C GLY A 25 -34.72 27.61 23.20
N GLN A 26 -35.25 28.77 23.55
CA GLN A 26 -35.28 29.96 22.69
C GLN A 26 -33.87 30.50 22.46
N LEU A 27 -33.01 30.50 23.49
CA LEU A 27 -31.62 30.93 23.36
C LEU A 27 -30.84 30.02 22.43
N VAL A 28 -31.01 28.67 22.55
CA VAL A 28 -30.41 27.69 21.62
C VAL A 28 -30.93 27.91 20.21
N GLY A 29 -32.23 28.14 20.02
CA GLY A 29 -32.82 28.41 18.70
C GLY A 29 -32.25 29.67 18.03
N VAL A 30 -32.16 30.78 18.80
CA VAL A 30 -31.55 32.03 18.32
C VAL A 30 -30.06 31.85 17.99
N THR A 31 -29.34 31.12 18.81
CA THR A 31 -27.90 30.82 18.59
C THR A 31 -27.71 30.04 17.28
N LEU A 32 -28.51 29.00 17.06
CA LEU A 32 -28.51 28.21 15.82
C LEU A 32 -28.86 29.05 14.61
N LEU A 33 -29.90 29.88 14.71
CA LEU A 33 -30.32 30.76 13.64
C LEU A 33 -29.23 31.78 13.28
N LEU A 34 -28.65 32.44 14.28
CA LEU A 34 -27.53 33.37 14.08
C LEU A 34 -26.31 32.67 13.46
N TYR A 35 -25.99 31.48 13.93
CA TYR A 35 -24.91 30.69 13.38
C TYR A 35 -25.16 30.36 11.90
N ILE A 36 -26.37 29.92 11.55
CA ILE A 36 -26.76 29.60 10.17
C ILE A 36 -26.69 30.85 9.29
N VAL A 37 -27.31 31.96 9.70
CA VAL A 37 -27.37 33.21 8.93
C VAL A 37 -26.00 33.86 8.74
N THR A 38 -25.09 33.74 9.72
CA THR A 38 -23.72 34.27 9.64
C THR A 38 -22.77 33.39 8.81
N GLY A 39 -23.29 32.41 8.05
CA GLY A 39 -22.53 31.54 7.15
C GLY A 39 -22.24 30.14 7.71
N GLY A 40 -22.81 29.79 8.87
CA GLY A 40 -22.73 28.43 9.42
C GLY A 40 -23.59 27.42 8.66
N TYR A 41 -24.47 27.87 7.76
CA TYR A 41 -25.27 26.98 6.89
C TYR A 41 -24.40 26.01 6.10
N TYR A 42 -23.23 26.46 5.65
CA TYR A 42 -22.30 25.61 4.91
C TYR A 42 -21.74 24.48 5.80
N THR A 43 -21.37 24.79 7.03
CA THR A 43 -20.93 23.76 8.00
C THR A 43 -22.04 22.77 8.34
N VAL A 44 -23.28 23.25 8.49
CA VAL A 44 -24.45 22.39 8.73
C VAL A 44 -24.72 21.50 7.51
N TRP A 45 -24.64 22.04 6.30
CA TRP A 45 -24.78 21.30 5.07
C TRP A 45 -23.69 20.23 4.91
N LEU A 46 -22.42 20.57 5.17
CA LEU A 46 -21.31 19.60 5.18
C LEU A 46 -21.56 18.50 6.20
N ALA A 47 -21.92 18.88 7.44
CA ALA A 47 -22.21 17.92 8.50
C ALA A 47 -23.36 16.99 8.12
N TYR A 48 -24.44 17.52 7.56
CA TYR A 48 -25.58 16.72 7.09
C TYR A 48 -25.15 15.66 6.06
N ASN A 49 -24.31 16.02 5.09
CA ASN A 49 -23.84 15.12 4.05
C ASN A 49 -22.77 14.12 4.52
N THR A 50 -21.99 14.45 5.55
CA THR A 50 -20.86 13.59 5.98
C THR A 50 -21.14 12.82 7.28
N LEU A 51 -22.04 13.31 8.14
CA LEU A 51 -22.28 12.76 9.47
C LEU A 51 -22.61 11.25 9.48
N PRO A 52 -23.47 10.70 8.61
CA PRO A 52 -23.75 9.26 8.62
C PRO A 52 -22.51 8.40 8.33
N ARG A 53 -21.65 8.85 7.42
CA ARG A 53 -20.37 8.21 7.11
C ARG A 53 -19.41 8.36 8.29
N ASP A 54 -19.24 9.58 8.78
CA ASP A 54 -18.28 9.91 9.83
C ASP A 54 -18.60 9.20 11.16
N LEU A 55 -19.89 9.06 11.50
CA LEU A 55 -20.32 8.28 12.67
C LEU A 55 -20.02 6.78 12.50
N ARG A 56 -20.33 6.21 11.33
CA ARG A 56 -19.98 4.80 11.04
C ARG A 56 -18.48 4.57 11.15
N ALA A 57 -17.68 5.44 10.55
CA ALA A 57 -16.23 5.40 10.64
C ALA A 57 -15.73 5.54 12.08
N GLY A 58 -16.30 6.47 12.83
CA GLY A 58 -15.97 6.69 14.24
C GLY A 58 -16.21 5.45 15.10
N VAL A 59 -17.39 4.82 14.97
CA VAL A 59 -17.70 3.57 15.70
C VAL A 59 -16.74 2.43 15.30
N ARG A 60 -16.46 2.26 14.00
CA ARG A 60 -15.52 1.24 13.53
C ARG A 60 -14.11 1.52 14.03
N TYR A 61 -13.67 2.77 14.00
CA TYR A 61 -12.35 3.17 14.48
C TYR A 61 -12.22 2.99 16.01
N LEU A 62 -13.25 3.27 16.78
CA LEU A 62 -13.26 2.98 18.23
C LEU A 62 -13.06 1.48 18.52
N ARG A 63 -13.62 0.58 17.71
CA ARG A 63 -13.36 -0.86 17.83
C ARG A 63 -11.90 -1.20 17.54
N VAL A 64 -11.30 -0.56 16.53
CA VAL A 64 -9.86 -0.70 16.24
C VAL A 64 -9.03 -0.26 17.44
N LEU A 65 -9.31 0.95 17.97
CA LEU A 65 -8.63 1.49 19.15
C LEU A 65 -8.76 0.57 20.37
N ALA A 66 -9.96 0.09 20.65
CA ALA A 66 -10.22 -0.81 21.78
C ALA A 66 -9.43 -2.11 21.66
N LYS A 67 -9.47 -2.77 20.49
CA LYS A 67 -8.74 -4.04 20.24
C LYS A 67 -7.24 -3.86 20.39
N VAL A 68 -6.67 -2.83 19.74
CA VAL A 68 -5.21 -2.61 19.75
C VAL A 68 -4.72 -2.16 21.13
N LYS A 69 -5.42 -1.23 21.79
CA LYS A 69 -5.04 -0.79 23.14
C LYS A 69 -5.17 -1.90 24.18
N TRP A 70 -6.24 -2.70 24.10
CA TRP A 70 -6.41 -3.86 24.99
C TRP A 70 -5.28 -4.85 24.83
N ALA A 71 -4.95 -5.23 23.58
CA ALA A 71 -3.86 -6.16 23.30
C ALA A 71 -2.50 -5.62 23.77
N THR A 72 -2.27 -4.31 23.59
CA THR A 72 -1.03 -3.68 24.07
C THR A 72 -0.97 -3.63 25.58
N TYR A 73 -2.09 -3.32 26.25
CA TYR A 73 -2.17 -3.30 27.73
C TYR A 73 -1.97 -4.69 28.33
N SER A 74 -2.58 -5.73 27.75
CA SER A 74 -2.40 -7.13 28.15
C SER A 74 -1.09 -7.76 27.67
N ASN A 75 -0.23 -6.98 27.01
CA ASN A 75 1.00 -7.42 26.38
C ASN A 75 0.80 -8.64 25.47
N SER A 76 -0.35 -8.72 24.77
CA SER A 76 -0.67 -9.83 23.86
C SER A 76 0.07 -9.71 22.54
N ASN A 77 0.34 -10.83 21.92
CA ASN A 77 1.01 -10.92 20.62
C ASN A 77 0.16 -11.69 19.60
N ILE A 78 0.54 -11.67 18.33
CA ILE A 78 -0.21 -12.35 17.25
C ILE A 78 -0.32 -13.87 17.45
N PRO A 79 0.76 -14.61 17.81
CA PRO A 79 0.66 -16.03 18.11
C PRO A 79 -0.37 -16.37 19.21
N ARG A 80 -0.43 -15.61 20.31
CA ARG A 80 -1.43 -15.84 21.37
C ARG A 80 -2.86 -15.67 20.87
N MET A 81 -3.11 -14.62 20.07
CA MET A 81 -4.44 -14.39 19.45
C MET A 81 -4.81 -15.52 18.51
N PHE A 82 -3.85 -16.03 17.74
CA PHE A 82 -4.06 -17.19 16.88
C PHE A 82 -4.41 -18.43 17.70
N MET A 83 -3.70 -18.71 18.78
CA MET A 83 -4.00 -19.85 19.67
C MET A 83 -5.38 -19.73 20.34
N GLU A 84 -5.87 -18.51 20.60
CA GLU A 84 -7.27 -18.31 21.06
C GLU A 84 -8.27 -18.78 19.99
N ASN A 85 -8.01 -18.50 18.72
CA ASN A 85 -8.83 -18.97 17.60
C ASN A 85 -8.74 -20.50 17.45
N VAL A 86 -7.56 -21.09 17.62
CA VAL A 86 -7.37 -22.55 17.62
C VAL A 86 -8.22 -23.21 18.72
N ARG A 87 -8.21 -22.65 19.95
CA ARG A 87 -9.01 -23.18 21.06
C ARG A 87 -10.52 -23.12 20.79
N LYS A 88 -10.98 -22.07 20.11
CA LYS A 88 -12.39 -21.89 19.74
C LYS A 88 -12.83 -22.85 18.64
N ASN A 89 -12.04 -22.93 17.59
CA ASN A 89 -12.43 -23.59 16.34
C ASN A 89 -11.28 -24.41 15.73
N PRO A 90 -10.75 -25.46 16.42
CA PRO A 90 -9.56 -26.19 15.97
C PRO A 90 -9.73 -26.82 14.58
N ASN A 91 -10.93 -27.30 14.27
CA ASN A 91 -11.25 -28.01 13.03
C ASN A 91 -11.74 -27.09 11.90
N LYS A 92 -11.95 -25.78 12.16
CA LYS A 92 -12.30 -24.83 11.10
C LYS A 92 -11.17 -24.74 10.10
N VAL A 93 -11.51 -24.71 8.81
CA VAL A 93 -10.54 -24.48 7.74
C VAL A 93 -10.02 -23.03 7.85
N ALA A 94 -8.73 -22.89 8.06
CA ALA A 94 -8.05 -21.61 8.13
C ALA A 94 -7.49 -21.19 6.77
N LEU A 95 -6.83 -22.12 6.07
CA LEU A 95 -6.24 -21.86 4.76
C LEU A 95 -6.72 -22.90 3.75
N ILE A 96 -6.98 -22.44 2.53
CA ILE A 96 -7.20 -23.25 1.34
C ILE A 96 -6.10 -22.89 0.35
N PHE A 97 -5.37 -23.90 -0.14
CA PHE A 97 -4.30 -23.74 -1.08
C PHE A 97 -4.32 -24.86 -2.12
N GLU A 98 -4.58 -24.51 -3.36
CA GLU A 98 -4.78 -25.52 -4.41
C GLU A 98 -5.91 -26.49 -4.00
N ASP A 99 -5.66 -27.79 -3.87
CA ASP A 99 -6.64 -28.78 -3.41
C ASP A 99 -6.50 -29.14 -1.91
N GLN A 100 -5.62 -28.45 -1.19
CA GLN A 100 -5.36 -28.67 0.22
C GLN A 100 -6.19 -27.75 1.12
N LYS A 101 -6.71 -28.29 2.22
CA LYS A 101 -7.36 -27.53 3.28
C LYS A 101 -6.59 -27.73 4.57
N TRP A 102 -6.18 -26.61 5.18
CA TRP A 102 -5.46 -26.57 6.44
C TRP A 102 -6.36 -26.02 7.54
N THR A 103 -6.57 -26.80 8.60
CA THR A 103 -7.34 -26.36 9.77
C THR A 103 -6.49 -25.48 10.69
N PHE A 104 -7.15 -24.76 11.60
CA PHE A 104 -6.46 -23.98 12.63
C PHE A 104 -5.53 -24.85 13.47
N ALA A 105 -5.96 -26.05 13.85
CA ALA A 105 -5.14 -27.01 14.60
C ALA A 105 -3.90 -27.47 13.83
N GLN A 106 -4.00 -27.74 12.53
CA GLN A 106 -2.86 -28.14 11.71
C GLN A 106 -1.83 -27.02 11.56
N ILE A 107 -2.28 -25.77 11.41
CA ILE A 107 -1.38 -24.60 11.37
C ILE A 107 -0.69 -24.42 12.72
N ASP A 108 -1.41 -24.61 13.82
CA ASP A 108 -0.85 -24.48 15.17
C ASP A 108 0.22 -25.54 15.42
N GLU A 109 -0.09 -26.81 15.11
CA GLU A 109 0.86 -27.91 15.24
C GLU A 109 2.13 -27.68 14.42
N TYR A 110 1.99 -27.34 13.13
CA TYR A 110 3.17 -27.08 12.28
C TYR A 110 4.00 -25.90 12.82
N SER A 111 3.35 -24.82 13.21
CA SER A 111 4.03 -23.64 13.73
C SER A 111 4.69 -23.89 15.11
N ASN A 112 4.14 -24.79 15.93
CA ASN A 112 4.78 -25.24 17.17
C ASN A 112 6.07 -26.03 16.87
N ARG A 113 6.03 -26.94 15.91
CA ARG A 113 7.22 -27.70 15.46
C ARG A 113 8.31 -26.76 14.94
N VAL A 114 7.96 -25.73 14.15
CA VAL A 114 8.92 -24.71 13.72
C VAL A 114 9.51 -23.94 14.90
N ALA A 115 8.67 -23.53 15.84
CA ALA A 115 9.10 -22.81 17.03
C ALA A 115 10.11 -23.63 17.86
N ASN A 116 9.78 -24.88 18.15
CA ASN A 116 10.62 -25.78 18.91
C ASN A 116 11.92 -26.13 18.16
N LEU A 117 11.89 -26.27 16.83
CA LEU A 117 13.08 -26.41 16.00
C LEU A 117 14.01 -25.18 16.14
N MET A 118 13.47 -23.96 16.09
CA MET A 118 14.28 -22.74 16.23
C MET A 118 14.95 -22.69 17.63
N VAL A 119 14.23 -23.05 18.68
CA VAL A 119 14.79 -23.11 20.04
C VAL A 119 15.89 -24.17 20.15
N SER A 120 15.65 -25.39 19.63
CA SER A 120 16.62 -26.50 19.70
C SER A 120 17.89 -26.21 18.91
N ASP A 121 17.80 -25.46 17.80
CA ASP A 121 18.94 -25.03 16.99
C ASP A 121 19.64 -23.78 17.57
N GLY A 122 19.19 -23.27 18.74
CA GLY A 122 19.85 -22.23 19.52
C GLY A 122 19.50 -20.79 19.14
N TYR A 123 18.48 -20.57 18.30
CA TYR A 123 17.99 -19.21 18.01
C TYR A 123 17.32 -18.61 19.24
N LYS A 124 17.54 -17.32 19.44
CA LYS A 124 17.07 -16.57 20.63
C LYS A 124 16.08 -15.49 20.23
N HIS A 125 15.31 -15.03 21.20
CA HIS A 125 14.47 -13.86 21.09
C HIS A 125 15.24 -12.66 20.52
N GLY A 126 14.70 -12.07 19.45
CA GLY A 126 15.29 -10.95 18.70
C GLY A 126 16.23 -11.36 17.57
N ASP A 127 16.63 -12.63 17.45
CA ASP A 127 17.37 -13.13 16.29
C ASP A 127 16.49 -13.05 15.03
N THR A 128 17.14 -12.85 13.89
CA THR A 128 16.41 -12.77 12.61
C THR A 128 16.73 -13.97 11.73
N VAL A 129 15.71 -14.52 11.06
CA VAL A 129 15.85 -15.51 9.98
C VAL A 129 15.21 -14.99 8.69
N ALA A 130 15.85 -15.22 7.55
CA ALA A 130 15.29 -14.88 6.25
C ALA A 130 14.38 -16.00 5.77
N LEU A 131 13.16 -15.66 5.34
CA LEU A 131 12.20 -16.60 4.75
C LEU A 131 12.09 -16.32 3.24
N PHE A 132 12.64 -17.24 2.44
CA PHE A 132 12.70 -17.17 0.98
C PHE A 132 11.93 -18.34 0.37
N MET A 133 10.62 -18.18 0.20
CA MET A 133 9.69 -19.23 -0.19
C MET A 133 8.54 -18.64 -1.00
N MET A 134 7.93 -19.40 -1.89
CA MET A 134 6.71 -18.99 -2.59
C MET A 134 5.50 -19.04 -1.66
N ASN A 135 4.38 -18.42 -2.09
CA ASN A 135 3.13 -18.47 -1.33
C ASN A 135 2.65 -19.92 -1.18
N GLN A 136 2.51 -20.35 0.06
CA GLN A 136 1.96 -21.65 0.46
C GLN A 136 1.67 -21.66 1.97
N PRO A 137 0.90 -22.63 2.52
CA PRO A 137 0.57 -22.67 3.94
C PRO A 137 1.80 -22.71 4.85
N GLU A 138 2.82 -23.46 4.47
CA GLU A 138 4.08 -23.60 5.21
C GLU A 138 4.81 -22.27 5.39
N TYR A 139 4.64 -21.34 4.44
CA TYR A 139 5.16 -19.97 4.56
C TYR A 139 4.59 -19.28 5.80
N VAL A 140 3.25 -19.35 5.97
CA VAL A 140 2.54 -18.74 7.11
C VAL A 140 2.90 -19.46 8.40
N CYS A 141 2.90 -20.79 8.39
CA CYS A 141 3.26 -21.60 9.57
C CYS A 141 4.69 -21.32 10.05
N THR A 142 5.63 -21.12 9.11
CA THR A 142 7.04 -20.86 9.41
C THR A 142 7.23 -19.53 10.12
N TRP A 143 6.71 -18.42 9.57
CA TRP A 143 6.89 -17.13 10.25
C TRP A 143 6.04 -17.01 11.53
N LEU A 144 4.90 -17.71 11.62
CA LEU A 144 4.12 -17.80 12.86
C LEU A 144 4.90 -18.56 13.94
N GLY A 145 5.55 -19.69 13.58
CA GLY A 145 6.38 -20.47 14.47
C GLY A 145 7.58 -19.67 15.00
N CYS A 146 8.30 -18.97 14.12
CA CYS A 146 9.37 -18.04 14.52
C CYS A 146 8.83 -16.97 15.49
N ALA A 147 7.67 -16.39 15.20
CA ALA A 147 7.05 -15.38 16.04
C ALA A 147 6.65 -15.91 17.43
N LYS A 148 6.33 -17.21 17.58
CA LYS A 148 6.02 -17.84 18.88
C LYS A 148 7.19 -17.78 19.87
N VAL A 149 8.42 -17.78 19.36
CA VAL A 149 9.64 -17.76 20.18
C VAL A 149 10.40 -16.44 20.09
N GLY A 150 9.80 -15.41 19.52
CA GLY A 150 10.39 -14.08 19.39
C GLY A 150 11.50 -13.99 18.34
N VAL A 151 11.64 -14.99 17.47
CA VAL A 151 12.54 -14.92 16.31
C VAL A 151 11.86 -14.09 15.22
N VAL A 152 12.56 -13.08 14.74
CA VAL A 152 12.06 -12.14 13.72
C VAL A 152 12.21 -12.76 12.34
N THR A 153 11.18 -12.71 11.51
CA THR A 153 11.24 -13.24 10.15
C THR A 153 11.37 -12.14 9.13
N ALA A 154 12.44 -12.15 8.32
CA ALA A 154 12.61 -11.27 7.18
C ALA A 154 11.97 -11.91 5.96
N LEU A 155 10.85 -11.34 5.51
CA LEU A 155 10.02 -11.89 4.41
C LEU A 155 10.61 -11.48 3.05
N ILE A 156 11.41 -12.38 2.45
CA ILE A 156 12.14 -12.10 1.21
C ILE A 156 11.22 -12.29 0.00
N ASN A 157 11.25 -11.33 -0.91
CA ASN A 157 10.57 -11.45 -2.20
C ASN A 157 11.18 -12.61 -3.01
N PHE A 158 10.39 -13.61 -3.33
CA PHE A 158 10.81 -14.83 -4.03
C PHE A 158 11.28 -14.59 -5.48
N ASN A 159 11.05 -13.39 -6.05
CA ASN A 159 11.56 -13.03 -7.36
C ASN A 159 12.99 -12.45 -7.33
N LEU A 160 13.55 -12.17 -6.16
CA LEU A 160 14.90 -11.62 -6.04
C LEU A 160 15.96 -12.67 -6.41
N ARG A 161 17.04 -12.20 -7.01
CA ARG A 161 18.22 -12.99 -7.41
C ARG A 161 19.47 -12.18 -7.10
N HIS A 162 20.63 -12.83 -7.01
CA HIS A 162 21.95 -12.20 -6.88
C HIS A 162 22.02 -11.08 -5.81
N ALA A 163 22.63 -9.95 -6.13
CA ALA A 163 22.89 -8.85 -5.21
C ALA A 163 21.66 -8.31 -4.46
N PRO A 164 20.46 -8.12 -5.04
CA PRO A 164 19.26 -7.74 -4.30
C PRO A 164 18.81 -8.76 -3.26
N LEU A 165 18.96 -10.07 -3.52
CA LEU A 165 18.67 -11.13 -2.56
C LEU A 165 19.64 -11.06 -1.38
N ILE A 166 20.94 -11.00 -1.68
CA ILE A 166 22.02 -10.89 -0.69
C ILE A 166 21.80 -9.65 0.19
N HIS A 167 21.51 -8.50 -0.43
CA HIS A 167 21.25 -7.26 0.30
C HIS A 167 20.08 -7.40 1.28
N CYS A 168 18.97 -8.01 0.89
CA CYS A 168 17.83 -8.18 1.79
C CYS A 168 18.16 -9.04 3.02
N VAL A 169 18.90 -10.14 2.82
CA VAL A 169 19.34 -11.02 3.91
C VAL A 169 20.28 -10.29 4.86
N GLN A 170 21.23 -9.52 4.32
CA GLN A 170 22.23 -8.79 5.10
C GLN A 170 21.63 -7.60 5.87
N VAL A 171 20.79 -6.77 5.24
CA VAL A 171 20.20 -5.58 5.88
C VAL A 171 19.24 -5.94 7.02
N ALA A 172 18.67 -7.15 6.99
CA ALA A 172 17.88 -7.70 8.07
C ALA A 172 18.74 -8.39 9.16
N GLU A 173 20.06 -8.43 8.98
CA GLU A 173 21.00 -9.12 9.89
C GLU A 173 20.58 -10.58 10.17
N SER A 174 20.16 -11.28 9.12
CA SER A 174 19.64 -12.65 9.23
C SER A 174 20.74 -13.62 9.64
N LYS A 175 20.43 -14.50 10.58
CA LYS A 175 21.35 -15.55 11.08
C LYS A 175 21.21 -16.88 10.36
N ALA A 176 20.09 -17.09 9.65
CA ALA A 176 19.82 -18.26 8.84
C ALA A 176 18.88 -17.91 7.69
N ILE A 177 18.75 -18.84 6.74
CA ILE A 177 17.84 -18.76 5.63
C ILE A 177 16.94 -19.99 5.62
N ILE A 178 15.62 -19.79 5.63
CA ILE A 178 14.63 -20.83 5.39
C ILE A 178 14.17 -20.66 3.94
N CYS A 179 14.44 -21.65 3.10
CA CYS A 179 14.22 -21.61 1.66
C CYS A 179 13.18 -22.65 1.24
N GLY A 180 12.25 -22.26 0.37
CA GLY A 180 11.40 -23.23 -0.31
C GLY A 180 12.20 -24.04 -1.34
N ARG A 181 11.85 -25.32 -1.50
CA ARG A 181 12.51 -26.21 -2.45
C ARG A 181 12.59 -25.62 -3.87
N GLU A 182 11.55 -24.92 -4.29
CA GLU A 182 11.39 -24.32 -5.61
C GLU A 182 12.32 -23.12 -5.88
N LEU A 183 13.01 -22.63 -4.84
CA LEU A 183 13.91 -21.47 -4.93
C LEU A 183 15.38 -21.81 -4.66
N GLN A 184 15.71 -23.10 -4.53
CA GLN A 184 17.05 -23.54 -4.21
C GLN A 184 18.09 -23.08 -5.24
N ASP A 185 17.77 -23.08 -6.54
CA ASP A 185 18.69 -22.62 -7.58
C ASP A 185 19.07 -21.15 -7.39
N ALA A 186 18.09 -20.29 -7.11
CA ALA A 186 18.36 -18.89 -6.83
C ALA A 186 19.21 -18.69 -5.57
N LEU A 187 19.09 -19.58 -4.59
CA LEU A 187 19.89 -19.50 -3.37
C LEU A 187 21.30 -20.05 -3.57
N LYS A 188 21.51 -21.08 -4.41
CA LYS A 188 22.84 -21.60 -4.76
C LYS A 188 23.75 -20.49 -5.30
N GLU A 189 23.20 -19.62 -6.16
CA GLU A 189 23.92 -18.48 -6.74
C GLU A 189 24.37 -17.41 -5.71
N ALA A 190 23.69 -17.33 -4.56
CA ALA A 190 23.95 -16.32 -3.52
C ALA A 190 24.65 -16.92 -2.26
N LYS A 191 24.72 -18.24 -2.14
CA LYS A 191 25.11 -18.91 -0.87
C LYS A 191 26.54 -18.62 -0.46
N ASP A 192 27.47 -18.58 -1.41
CA ASP A 192 28.90 -18.39 -1.10
C ASP A 192 29.21 -17.02 -0.49
N GLU A 193 28.39 -16.00 -0.83
CA GLU A 193 28.49 -14.67 -0.22
C GLU A 193 27.80 -14.60 1.14
N LEU A 194 26.68 -15.32 1.33
CA LEU A 194 25.87 -15.24 2.54
C LEU A 194 26.46 -16.04 3.71
N LYS A 195 27.05 -17.21 3.44
CA LYS A 195 27.70 -18.10 4.45
C LYS A 195 26.86 -18.39 5.70
N LEU A 196 25.54 -18.48 5.54
CA LEU A 196 24.58 -18.72 6.61
C LEU A 196 24.08 -20.17 6.60
N PRO A 197 23.63 -20.71 7.75
CA PRO A 197 22.86 -21.94 7.81
C PRO A 197 21.61 -21.83 6.93
N VAL A 198 21.32 -22.91 6.18
CA VAL A 198 20.16 -22.99 5.28
C VAL A 198 19.29 -24.16 5.69
N TYR A 199 17.99 -23.91 5.78
CA TYR A 199 16.94 -24.91 5.95
C TYR A 199 16.10 -24.93 4.67
N VAL A 200 15.84 -26.11 4.11
CA VAL A 200 15.03 -26.25 2.90
C VAL A 200 13.73 -26.98 3.25
N SER A 201 12.61 -26.32 3.00
CA SER A 201 11.25 -26.83 3.17
C SER A 201 10.67 -27.32 1.84
N GLY A 202 9.83 -28.37 1.89
CA GLY A 202 9.20 -28.98 0.72
C GLY A 202 10.03 -30.07 0.05
N CYS A 203 11.10 -30.56 0.70
CA CYS A 203 11.91 -31.66 0.23
C CYS A 203 11.31 -33.04 0.53
N GLY A 204 10.42 -33.15 1.52
CA GLY A 204 9.97 -34.42 2.05
C GLY A 204 11.15 -35.28 2.51
N ASN A 205 11.27 -36.47 1.98
CA ASN A 205 12.38 -37.38 2.30
C ASN A 205 13.61 -37.22 1.40
N THR A 206 13.61 -36.30 0.43
CA THR A 206 14.76 -36.09 -0.44
C THR A 206 15.76 -35.12 0.18
N ALA A 207 17.04 -35.27 -0.14
CA ALA A 207 18.04 -34.33 0.31
C ALA A 207 17.87 -32.96 -0.37
N PRO A 208 18.18 -31.86 0.36
CA PRO A 208 18.29 -30.55 -0.26
C PRO A 208 19.37 -30.52 -1.34
N GLU A 209 19.15 -29.72 -2.38
CA GLU A 209 20.13 -29.52 -3.44
C GLU A 209 21.19 -28.45 -3.10
N VAL A 210 20.89 -27.56 -2.16
CA VAL A 210 21.86 -26.58 -1.63
C VAL A 210 22.85 -27.30 -0.74
N LYS A 211 24.13 -27.17 -1.02
CA LYS A 211 25.21 -27.81 -0.25
C LYS A 211 25.11 -27.44 1.24
N ASP A 212 25.29 -28.42 2.12
CA ASP A 212 25.25 -28.30 3.58
C ASP A 212 23.91 -27.73 4.15
N ALA A 213 22.85 -27.72 3.36
CA ALA A 213 21.54 -27.33 3.84
C ALA A 213 20.87 -28.46 4.63
N LYS A 214 20.12 -28.08 5.66
CA LYS A 214 19.31 -29.00 6.47
C LYS A 214 17.95 -29.23 5.81
N ASN A 215 17.46 -30.48 5.79
CA ASN A 215 16.09 -30.79 5.35
C ASN A 215 15.12 -30.40 6.47
N MET A 216 14.39 -29.30 6.29
CA MET A 216 13.46 -28.79 7.30
C MET A 216 12.32 -29.77 7.58
N ASP A 217 11.79 -30.45 6.56
CA ASP A 217 10.65 -31.36 6.72
C ASP A 217 11.01 -32.56 7.64
N GLN A 218 12.23 -33.10 7.50
CA GLN A 218 12.72 -34.16 8.36
C GLN A 218 12.91 -33.67 9.80
N LEU A 219 13.46 -32.46 9.99
CA LEU A 219 13.64 -31.87 11.32
C LEU A 219 12.29 -31.61 11.99
N LEU A 220 11.31 -31.08 11.25
CA LEU A 220 9.97 -30.83 11.77
C LEU A 220 9.24 -32.11 12.15
N SER A 221 9.47 -33.22 11.42
CA SER A 221 8.83 -34.51 11.75
C SER A 221 9.17 -35.04 13.16
N THR A 222 10.34 -34.68 13.66
CA THR A 222 10.84 -35.06 14.99
C THR A 222 10.73 -33.95 16.04
N SER A 223 10.35 -32.73 15.65
CA SER A 223 10.21 -31.59 16.57
C SER A 223 8.89 -31.71 17.37
N ASP A 224 8.91 -31.19 18.60
CA ASP A 224 7.76 -31.20 19.50
C ASP A 224 6.59 -30.39 18.90
N PRO A 225 5.37 -30.94 18.79
CA PRO A 225 4.19 -30.24 18.29
C PRO A 225 3.50 -29.36 19.35
N THR A 226 3.96 -29.39 20.61
CA THR A 226 3.34 -28.61 21.69
C THR A 226 3.79 -27.14 21.68
N PRO A 227 2.99 -26.21 22.23
CA PRO A 227 3.36 -24.81 22.30
C PRO A 227 4.68 -24.57 23.05
N PRO A 228 5.60 -23.75 22.52
CA PRO A 228 6.88 -23.50 23.17
C PRO A 228 6.72 -22.64 24.44
N LEU A 229 7.56 -22.88 25.44
CA LEU A 229 7.59 -22.08 26.69
C LEU A 229 8.02 -20.63 26.48
N GLU A 230 8.79 -20.35 25.42
CA GLU A 230 9.25 -19.03 25.03
C GLU A 230 8.13 -18.07 24.66
N LEU A 231 6.95 -18.59 24.29
CA LEU A 231 5.78 -17.78 23.91
C LEU A 231 5.41 -16.75 24.98
N ASP A 232 5.59 -17.09 26.26
CA ASP A 232 5.29 -16.19 27.37
C ASP A 232 6.27 -15.02 27.51
N LYS A 233 7.43 -15.10 26.87
CA LYS A 233 8.47 -14.06 26.86
C LYS A 233 8.23 -13.03 25.74
N VAL A 234 7.37 -13.32 24.76
CA VAL A 234 7.12 -12.45 23.60
C VAL A 234 6.01 -11.45 23.93
N GLY A 235 6.28 -10.16 23.67
CA GLY A 235 5.35 -9.07 23.94
C GLY A 235 4.83 -8.36 22.71
N SER A 236 3.84 -7.48 22.90
CA SER A 236 3.19 -6.73 21.83
C SER A 236 4.12 -5.75 21.09
N PHE A 237 5.17 -5.27 21.75
CA PHE A 237 6.14 -4.33 21.16
C PHE A 237 7.39 -5.01 20.59
N ASP A 238 7.48 -6.33 20.66
CA ASP A 238 8.59 -7.05 20.05
C ASP A 238 8.48 -7.02 18.51
N LYS A 239 9.65 -7.06 17.85
CA LYS A 239 9.71 -7.19 16.41
C LYS A 239 9.17 -8.56 16.00
N MET A 240 8.37 -8.60 14.97
CA MET A 240 7.80 -9.84 14.44
C MET A 240 8.34 -10.14 13.04
N LEU A 241 8.31 -9.14 12.18
CA LEU A 241 8.68 -9.28 10.76
C LEU A 241 9.54 -8.11 10.30
N TYR A 242 10.34 -8.37 9.27
CA TYR A 242 10.82 -7.36 8.34
C TYR A 242 10.09 -7.53 7.01
N ILE A 243 9.52 -6.44 6.49
CA ILE A 243 8.90 -6.39 5.17
C ILE A 243 9.69 -5.42 4.31
N PHE A 244 10.11 -5.87 3.12
CA PHE A 244 10.93 -5.06 2.24
C PHE A 244 10.08 -4.18 1.35
N THR A 245 10.40 -2.89 1.33
CA THR A 245 9.75 -1.90 0.46
C THR A 245 10.72 -1.43 -0.60
N SER A 246 10.21 -1.19 -1.81
CA SER A 246 10.99 -0.58 -2.88
C SER A 246 11.28 0.87 -2.52
N GLY A 247 12.53 1.17 -2.18
CA GLY A 247 12.97 2.55 -1.99
C GLY A 247 13.07 3.30 -3.32
N THR A 248 12.83 4.60 -3.31
CA THR A 248 13.06 5.49 -4.45
C THR A 248 14.54 5.52 -4.90
N THR A 249 15.45 4.94 -4.12
CA THR A 249 16.91 4.97 -4.31
C THR A 249 17.53 3.64 -4.74
N GLY A 250 16.76 2.63 -5.16
CA GLY A 250 17.25 1.40 -5.77
C GLY A 250 17.07 0.13 -4.93
N LEU A 251 17.86 -0.12 -3.88
CA LEU A 251 17.79 -1.37 -3.11
C LEU A 251 16.63 -1.39 -2.09
N PRO A 252 16.00 -2.57 -1.84
CA PRO A 252 14.90 -2.70 -0.89
C PRO A 252 15.30 -2.30 0.54
N LYS A 253 14.38 -1.63 1.25
CA LYS A 253 14.54 -1.22 2.65
C LYS A 253 13.70 -2.13 3.55
N ALA A 254 14.29 -2.62 4.66
CA ALA A 254 13.61 -3.48 5.62
C ALA A 254 12.77 -2.64 6.61
N ALA A 255 11.46 -2.58 6.41
CA ALA A 255 10.53 -1.94 7.34
C ALA A 255 10.31 -2.83 8.57
N ILE A 256 10.39 -2.23 9.76
CA ILE A 256 10.24 -2.93 11.04
C ILE A 256 8.76 -3.09 11.38
N ILE A 257 8.30 -4.33 11.51
CA ILE A 257 6.93 -4.67 11.89
C ILE A 257 6.94 -5.33 13.28
N LYS A 258 6.34 -4.66 14.24
CA LYS A 258 6.07 -5.20 15.59
C LYS A 258 4.70 -5.87 15.64
N HIS A 259 4.45 -6.73 16.66
CA HIS A 259 3.15 -7.38 16.83
C HIS A 259 2.00 -6.37 16.92
N ALA A 260 2.15 -5.29 17.69
CA ALA A 260 1.14 -4.23 17.80
C ALA A 260 0.84 -3.57 16.44
N ARG A 261 1.87 -3.39 15.60
CA ARG A 261 1.70 -2.84 14.26
C ARG A 261 0.97 -3.78 13.31
N TYR A 262 1.35 -5.06 13.32
CA TYR A 262 0.64 -6.10 12.58
C TYR A 262 -0.85 -6.11 12.97
N LEU A 263 -1.12 -6.10 14.28
CA LEU A 263 -2.48 -6.06 14.82
C LEU A 263 -3.26 -4.84 14.34
N PHE A 264 -2.64 -3.65 14.35
CA PHE A 264 -3.29 -2.42 13.90
C PHE A 264 -3.75 -2.52 12.44
N PHE A 265 -2.87 -2.99 11.55
CA PHE A 265 -3.19 -3.10 10.11
C PHE A 265 -4.34 -4.08 9.85
N CYS A 266 -4.25 -5.29 10.40
CA CYS A 266 -5.31 -6.29 10.18
C CYS A 266 -6.63 -5.90 10.87
N THR A 267 -6.59 -5.29 12.06
CA THR A 267 -7.79 -4.80 12.77
C THR A 267 -8.44 -3.63 12.03
N GLY A 268 -7.61 -2.73 11.48
CA GLY A 268 -8.08 -1.64 10.62
C GLY A 268 -8.87 -2.18 9.43
N ALA A 269 -8.28 -3.08 8.65
CA ALA A 269 -8.94 -3.70 7.51
C ALA A 269 -10.23 -4.43 7.92
N HIS A 270 -10.19 -5.24 8.99
CA HIS A 270 -11.34 -6.00 9.48
C HIS A 270 -12.55 -5.11 9.79
N HIS A 271 -12.37 -4.15 10.68
CA HIS A 271 -13.48 -3.32 11.12
C HIS A 271 -13.91 -2.28 10.09
N MET A 272 -12.96 -1.67 9.38
CA MET A 272 -13.31 -0.64 8.39
C MET A 272 -14.01 -1.24 7.17
N ALA A 273 -13.60 -2.41 6.68
CA ALA A 273 -14.29 -3.14 5.60
C ALA A 273 -15.51 -3.94 6.08
N ALA A 274 -15.83 -3.91 7.39
CA ALA A 274 -16.92 -4.65 8.02
C ALA A 274 -16.87 -6.17 7.77
N LEU A 275 -15.68 -6.76 7.88
CA LEU A 275 -15.48 -8.21 7.78
C LEU A 275 -15.96 -8.91 9.05
N THR A 276 -16.23 -10.20 8.93
CA THR A 276 -16.67 -11.10 10.01
C THR A 276 -15.85 -12.38 9.99
N GLU A 277 -15.91 -13.16 11.07
CA GLU A 277 -15.21 -14.46 11.13
C GLU A 277 -15.74 -15.51 10.14
N GLU A 278 -16.93 -15.30 9.58
CA GLU A 278 -17.52 -16.18 8.57
C GLU A 278 -17.01 -15.88 7.14
N ASP A 279 -16.29 -14.79 6.97
CA ASP A 279 -15.81 -14.39 5.64
C ASP A 279 -14.71 -15.33 5.14
N ILE A 280 -14.79 -15.65 3.86
CA ILE A 280 -13.78 -16.41 3.10
C ILE A 280 -13.09 -15.43 2.16
N ILE A 281 -11.80 -15.24 2.37
CA ILE A 281 -11.01 -14.20 1.69
C ILE A 281 -10.20 -14.85 0.57
N TYR A 282 -10.41 -14.40 -0.65
CA TYR A 282 -9.51 -14.74 -1.76
C TYR A 282 -8.30 -13.81 -1.73
N ASN A 283 -7.13 -14.35 -1.36
CA ASN A 283 -5.87 -13.63 -1.25
C ASN A 283 -4.83 -14.12 -2.29
N PRO A 284 -4.81 -13.52 -3.49
CA PRO A 284 -3.83 -13.86 -4.53
C PRO A 284 -2.51 -13.10 -4.40
N LEU A 285 -2.37 -12.26 -3.36
CA LEU A 285 -1.23 -11.36 -3.19
C LEU A 285 0.00 -12.06 -2.61
N PRO A 286 1.20 -11.55 -2.89
CA PRO A 286 2.42 -12.10 -2.29
C PRO A 286 2.40 -11.98 -0.76
N LEU A 287 2.69 -13.09 -0.05
CA LEU A 287 2.70 -13.14 1.40
C LEU A 287 3.89 -12.41 2.03
N TYR A 288 4.95 -12.17 1.28
CA TYR A 288 6.08 -11.33 1.73
C TYR A 288 5.76 -9.84 1.76
N HIS A 289 4.60 -9.43 1.24
CA HIS A 289 4.16 -8.04 1.21
C HIS A 289 3.10 -7.76 2.28
N SER A 290 3.07 -6.54 2.82
CA SER A 290 2.13 -6.14 3.87
C SER A 290 0.66 -6.39 3.51
N ALA A 291 0.27 -6.19 2.25
CA ALA A 291 -1.10 -6.45 1.81
C ALA A 291 -1.48 -7.94 1.96
N GLY A 292 -0.71 -8.86 1.39
CA GLY A 292 -0.97 -10.30 1.50
C GLY A 292 -0.68 -10.86 2.89
N GLY A 293 0.53 -10.58 3.43
CA GLY A 293 1.02 -11.20 4.66
C GLY A 293 0.48 -10.58 5.96
N MET A 294 0.22 -9.27 6.00
CA MET A 294 -0.31 -8.64 7.22
C MET A 294 -1.83 -8.44 7.13
N VAL A 295 -2.29 -7.74 6.11
CA VAL A 295 -3.71 -7.37 6.00
C VAL A 295 -4.54 -8.62 5.68
N GLY A 296 -4.12 -9.44 4.72
CA GLY A 296 -4.81 -10.67 4.33
C GLY A 296 -4.71 -11.77 5.40
N MET A 297 -3.50 -12.20 5.74
CA MET A 297 -3.31 -13.27 6.72
C MET A 297 -3.73 -12.88 8.13
N GLY A 298 -3.69 -11.60 8.47
CA GLY A 298 -4.19 -11.12 9.76
C GLY A 298 -5.67 -11.40 9.99
N GLN A 299 -6.47 -11.52 8.92
CA GLN A 299 -7.88 -11.92 9.05
C GLN A 299 -8.03 -13.38 9.52
N VAL A 300 -7.12 -14.25 9.10
CA VAL A 300 -7.06 -15.63 9.58
C VAL A 300 -6.54 -15.68 11.01
N LEU A 301 -5.36 -15.11 11.23
CA LEU A 301 -4.63 -15.28 12.49
C LEU A 301 -5.28 -14.59 13.68
N VAL A 302 -5.96 -13.46 13.47
CA VAL A 302 -6.53 -12.63 14.55
C VAL A 302 -8.05 -12.70 14.60
N PHE A 303 -8.71 -12.89 13.46
CA PHE A 303 -10.17 -12.77 13.34
C PHE A 303 -10.87 -14.06 12.92
N ASN A 304 -10.15 -15.19 12.93
CA ASN A 304 -10.74 -16.52 12.68
C ASN A 304 -11.44 -16.67 11.30
N CYS A 305 -11.08 -15.82 10.31
CA CYS A 305 -11.56 -15.98 8.94
C CYS A 305 -10.90 -17.17 8.23
N THR A 306 -11.44 -17.58 7.09
CA THR A 306 -10.79 -18.50 6.15
C THR A 306 -10.13 -17.71 5.04
N ALA A 307 -8.95 -18.11 4.56
CA ALA A 307 -8.35 -17.53 3.38
C ALA A 307 -8.01 -18.57 2.32
N VAL A 308 -8.32 -18.25 1.08
CA VAL A 308 -7.84 -18.97 -0.10
C VAL A 308 -6.58 -18.24 -0.57
N ILE A 309 -5.42 -18.85 -0.40
CA ILE A 309 -4.14 -18.30 -0.86
C ILE A 309 -3.75 -18.95 -2.18
N ARG A 310 -3.04 -18.20 -3.01
CA ARG A 310 -2.58 -18.66 -4.31
C ARG A 310 -1.08 -18.54 -4.44
N ARG A 311 -0.44 -19.52 -5.09
CA ARG A 311 1.01 -19.52 -5.35
C ARG A 311 1.47 -18.30 -6.15
N LYS A 312 0.72 -17.97 -7.22
CA LYS A 312 0.89 -16.77 -8.04
C LYS A 312 -0.46 -16.27 -8.51
N PHE A 313 -0.63 -14.98 -8.61
CA PHE A 313 -1.82 -14.36 -9.20
C PHE A 313 -2.05 -14.84 -10.64
N SER A 314 -3.31 -15.04 -10.99
CA SER A 314 -3.77 -15.30 -12.35
C SER A 314 -5.10 -14.59 -12.60
N ALA A 315 -5.10 -13.65 -13.53
CA ALA A 315 -6.30 -12.87 -13.85
C ALA A 315 -7.42 -13.77 -14.42
N SER A 316 -7.07 -14.78 -15.23
CA SER A 316 -8.05 -15.70 -15.80
C SER A 316 -8.70 -16.64 -14.80
N GLN A 317 -8.05 -16.90 -13.66
CA GLN A 317 -8.53 -17.84 -12.63
C GLN A 317 -9.20 -17.15 -11.43
N PHE A 318 -9.06 -15.85 -11.28
CA PHE A 318 -9.49 -15.12 -10.09
C PHE A 318 -10.97 -15.38 -9.73
N TRP A 319 -11.89 -15.12 -10.66
CA TRP A 319 -13.31 -15.27 -10.42
C TRP A 319 -13.76 -16.74 -10.39
N ILE A 320 -13.12 -17.62 -11.17
CA ILE A 320 -13.38 -19.06 -11.15
C ILE A 320 -13.08 -19.64 -9.75
N GLU A 321 -11.92 -19.32 -9.19
CA GLU A 321 -11.52 -19.81 -7.87
C GLU A 321 -12.31 -19.13 -6.75
N ALA A 322 -12.57 -17.85 -6.86
CA ALA A 322 -13.42 -17.14 -5.91
C ALA A 322 -14.82 -17.76 -5.84
N GLY A 323 -15.40 -18.12 -6.99
CA GLY A 323 -16.66 -18.87 -7.07
C GLY A 323 -16.55 -20.29 -6.51
N LYS A 324 -15.54 -21.08 -6.95
CA LYS A 324 -15.27 -22.46 -6.51
C LYS A 324 -15.21 -22.58 -4.99
N HIS A 325 -14.53 -21.62 -4.33
CA HIS A 325 -14.32 -21.64 -2.88
C HIS A 325 -15.36 -20.81 -2.10
N ASN A 326 -16.40 -20.32 -2.76
CA ASN A 326 -17.43 -19.48 -2.15
C ASN A 326 -16.85 -18.26 -1.42
N CYS A 327 -15.81 -17.63 -1.97
CA CYS A 327 -15.20 -16.45 -1.37
C CYS A 327 -16.20 -15.30 -1.28
N THR A 328 -16.22 -14.62 -0.12
CA THR A 328 -17.11 -13.49 0.15
C THR A 328 -16.38 -12.17 0.09
N VAL A 329 -15.03 -12.23 0.10
CA VAL A 329 -14.14 -11.06 0.07
C VAL A 329 -13.01 -11.34 -0.91
N GLY A 330 -12.69 -10.37 -1.76
CA GLY A 330 -11.53 -10.41 -2.63
C GLY A 330 -10.47 -9.39 -2.20
N GLN A 331 -9.21 -9.79 -2.23
CA GLN A 331 -8.10 -8.88 -1.95
C GLN A 331 -7.40 -8.48 -3.24
N TYR A 332 -7.03 -7.19 -3.37
CA TYR A 332 -6.41 -6.67 -4.58
C TYR A 332 -5.29 -5.66 -4.29
N VAL A 333 -4.47 -5.41 -5.31
CA VAL A 333 -3.76 -4.16 -5.54
C VAL A 333 -4.23 -3.61 -6.89
N GLY A 334 -4.20 -2.29 -7.09
CA GLY A 334 -4.91 -1.63 -8.21
C GLY A 334 -4.62 -2.19 -9.60
N GLU A 335 -3.39 -2.61 -9.86
CA GLU A 335 -3.01 -3.23 -11.14
C GLU A 335 -3.71 -4.58 -11.39
N LEU A 336 -4.05 -5.35 -10.33
CA LEU A 336 -4.84 -6.56 -10.48
C LEU A 336 -6.22 -6.27 -11.06
N CYS A 337 -6.87 -5.20 -10.60
CA CYS A 337 -8.18 -4.80 -11.10
C CYS A 337 -8.13 -4.51 -12.61
N ARG A 338 -7.06 -3.85 -13.07
CA ARG A 338 -6.84 -3.60 -14.50
C ARG A 338 -6.58 -4.90 -15.28
N TYR A 339 -5.78 -5.82 -14.74
CA TYR A 339 -5.55 -7.12 -15.37
C TYR A 339 -6.83 -7.97 -15.46
N LEU A 340 -7.69 -7.92 -14.45
CA LEU A 340 -8.99 -8.58 -14.48
C LEU A 340 -9.89 -7.99 -15.59
N LEU A 341 -9.91 -6.67 -15.74
CA LEU A 341 -10.64 -6.00 -16.83
C LEU A 341 -10.13 -6.37 -18.22
N ASN A 342 -8.85 -6.66 -18.37
CA ASN A 342 -8.25 -7.04 -19.65
C ASN A 342 -8.52 -8.51 -20.04
N THR A 343 -9.09 -9.33 -19.13
CA THR A 343 -9.49 -10.69 -19.49
C THR A 343 -10.76 -10.66 -20.35
N PRO A 344 -10.94 -11.60 -21.29
CA PRO A 344 -12.20 -11.76 -22.00
C PRO A 344 -13.39 -11.96 -21.03
N PRO A 345 -14.56 -11.36 -21.28
CA PRO A 345 -15.75 -11.59 -20.46
C PRO A 345 -16.14 -13.07 -20.41
N LYS A 346 -16.58 -13.53 -19.23
CA LYS A 346 -17.02 -14.91 -19.00
C LYS A 346 -18.10 -14.96 -17.92
N PRO A 347 -18.90 -16.06 -17.85
CA PRO A 347 -19.99 -16.17 -16.89
C PRO A 347 -19.56 -16.02 -15.43
N GLU A 348 -18.36 -16.53 -15.09
CA GLU A 348 -17.79 -16.47 -13.75
C GLU A 348 -17.49 -15.05 -13.27
N ASP A 349 -17.42 -14.07 -14.17
CA ASP A 349 -17.24 -12.65 -13.82
C ASP A 349 -18.35 -12.14 -12.86
N THR A 350 -19.51 -12.79 -12.86
CA THR A 350 -20.66 -12.42 -12.00
C THR A 350 -21.18 -13.60 -11.16
N GLN A 351 -20.71 -14.83 -11.42
CA GLN A 351 -21.15 -16.04 -10.70
C GLN A 351 -20.29 -16.31 -9.45
N HIS A 352 -20.21 -15.34 -8.54
CA HIS A 352 -19.47 -15.43 -7.30
C HIS A 352 -20.24 -14.80 -6.12
N LYS A 353 -19.75 -15.03 -4.89
CA LYS A 353 -20.34 -14.48 -3.65
C LYS A 353 -19.54 -13.32 -3.06
N VAL A 354 -18.56 -12.78 -3.79
CA VAL A 354 -17.72 -11.69 -3.31
C VAL A 354 -18.56 -10.44 -3.17
N LYS A 355 -18.69 -9.93 -1.94
CA LYS A 355 -19.47 -8.73 -1.57
C LYS A 355 -18.60 -7.49 -1.36
N VAL A 356 -17.30 -7.71 -1.09
CA VAL A 356 -16.33 -6.65 -0.83
C VAL A 356 -15.01 -7.00 -1.50
N MET A 357 -14.47 -6.04 -2.26
CA MET A 357 -13.06 -6.05 -2.63
C MET A 357 -12.33 -5.08 -1.71
N PHE A 358 -11.25 -5.51 -1.02
CA PHE A 358 -10.44 -4.60 -0.24
C PHE A 358 -8.98 -4.62 -0.71
N GLY A 359 -8.40 -3.44 -0.78
CA GLY A 359 -7.04 -3.28 -1.27
C GLY A 359 -6.65 -1.82 -1.43
N ASN A 360 -5.67 -1.57 -2.27
CA ASN A 360 -5.14 -0.23 -2.51
C ASN A 360 -4.73 -0.01 -3.96
N GLY A 361 -4.89 1.22 -4.44
CA GLY A 361 -4.34 1.69 -5.72
C GLY A 361 -5.25 1.47 -6.93
N VAL A 362 -6.55 1.27 -6.74
CA VAL A 362 -7.51 1.24 -7.86
C VAL A 362 -7.59 2.64 -8.48
N ARG A 363 -7.35 2.73 -9.79
CA ARG A 363 -7.43 4.00 -10.53
C ARG A 363 -8.88 4.43 -10.72
N ALA A 364 -9.16 5.73 -10.56
CA ALA A 364 -10.49 6.30 -10.76
C ALA A 364 -11.09 5.97 -12.14
N GLN A 365 -10.23 5.95 -13.17
CA GLN A 365 -10.61 5.71 -14.58
C GLN A 365 -11.22 4.33 -14.83
N ILE A 366 -10.86 3.33 -14.03
CA ILE A 366 -11.36 1.95 -14.19
C ILE A 366 -12.39 1.57 -13.13
N TRP A 367 -12.66 2.42 -12.15
CA TRP A 367 -13.49 2.10 -10.98
C TRP A 367 -14.90 1.65 -11.37
N GLU A 368 -15.61 2.46 -12.13
CA GLU A 368 -16.99 2.18 -12.54
C GLU A 368 -17.07 0.97 -13.49
N GLN A 369 -16.11 0.85 -14.41
CA GLN A 369 -16.04 -0.29 -15.31
C GLN A 369 -15.83 -1.58 -14.53
N PHE A 370 -14.96 -1.57 -13.51
CA PHE A 370 -14.68 -2.72 -12.67
C PHE A 370 -15.91 -3.13 -11.84
N THR A 371 -16.54 -2.18 -11.16
CA THR A 371 -17.70 -2.46 -10.32
C THR A 371 -18.88 -2.98 -11.12
N SER A 372 -19.11 -2.42 -12.31
CA SER A 372 -20.19 -2.84 -13.20
C SER A 372 -19.96 -4.22 -13.79
N ARG A 373 -18.76 -4.50 -14.34
CA ARG A 373 -18.46 -5.76 -15.00
C ARG A 373 -18.54 -6.94 -14.03
N PHE A 374 -17.97 -6.78 -12.84
CA PHE A 374 -17.86 -7.87 -11.86
C PHE A 374 -18.97 -7.83 -10.81
N ASN A 375 -20.03 -7.06 -11.03
CA ASN A 375 -21.15 -6.91 -10.09
C ASN A 375 -20.65 -6.68 -8.64
N MET A 376 -19.71 -5.74 -8.48
CA MET A 376 -19.02 -5.52 -7.21
C MET A 376 -19.68 -4.40 -6.41
N PRO A 377 -20.42 -4.71 -5.32
CA PRO A 377 -21.18 -3.68 -4.59
C PRO A 377 -20.28 -2.73 -3.80
N THR A 378 -19.11 -3.19 -3.35
CA THR A 378 -18.23 -2.38 -2.50
C THR A 378 -16.76 -2.61 -2.83
N ILE A 379 -16.05 -1.50 -3.11
CA ILE A 379 -14.60 -1.44 -3.09
C ILE A 379 -14.19 -0.67 -1.83
N ALA A 380 -13.53 -1.36 -0.91
CA ALA A 380 -12.96 -0.78 0.30
C ALA A 380 -11.48 -0.45 0.02
N GLU A 381 -11.25 0.72 -0.53
CA GLU A 381 -9.92 1.23 -0.87
C GLU A 381 -9.22 1.73 0.39
N PHE A 382 -8.00 1.30 0.66
CA PHE A 382 -7.20 1.87 1.75
C PHE A 382 -5.92 2.51 1.23
N TYR A 383 -5.45 3.48 1.95
CA TYR A 383 -4.18 4.12 1.71
C TYR A 383 -3.31 4.00 2.96
N GLY A 384 -2.05 3.61 2.75
CA GLY A 384 -1.05 3.51 3.79
C GLY A 384 0.29 2.98 3.25
N ALA A 385 1.36 3.28 3.97
CA ALA A 385 2.68 2.73 3.70
C ALA A 385 3.03 1.65 4.74
N THR A 386 3.77 0.62 4.34
CA THR A 386 4.18 -0.49 5.23
C THR A 386 4.86 0.02 6.51
N GLU A 387 5.76 0.99 6.38
CA GLU A 387 6.45 1.66 7.47
C GLU A 387 5.65 2.80 8.08
N GLY A 388 4.70 3.37 7.35
CA GLY A 388 4.00 4.62 7.67
C GLY A 388 2.96 4.50 8.77
N ILE A 389 2.60 5.61 9.39
CA ILE A 389 1.56 5.72 10.43
C ILE A 389 0.36 6.54 9.97
N ALA A 390 0.42 7.11 8.76
CA ALA A 390 -0.66 7.83 8.13
C ALA A 390 -1.50 6.85 7.29
N ASN A 391 -2.65 6.44 7.80
CA ASN A 391 -3.54 5.49 7.16
C ASN A 391 -4.96 6.04 7.10
N ILE A 392 -5.59 5.90 5.95
CA ILE A 392 -6.99 6.26 5.71
C ILE A 392 -7.67 5.18 4.88
N MET A 393 -8.99 5.16 4.89
CA MET A 393 -9.76 4.18 4.12
C MET A 393 -11.04 4.79 3.56
N ASN A 394 -11.34 4.46 2.34
CA ASN A 394 -12.61 4.70 1.67
C ASN A 394 -13.49 3.47 1.90
N MET A 395 -14.43 3.58 2.82
CA MET A 395 -15.28 2.46 3.25
C MET A 395 -16.69 2.47 2.63
N ASP A 396 -17.01 3.50 1.87
CA ASP A 396 -18.31 3.69 1.23
C ASP A 396 -18.26 3.65 -0.31
N GLY A 397 -17.11 3.27 -0.85
CA GLY A 397 -16.95 3.03 -2.28
C GLY A 397 -16.96 4.30 -3.13
N LYS A 398 -16.57 5.46 -2.58
CA LYS A 398 -16.46 6.71 -3.35
C LYS A 398 -15.44 6.56 -4.48
N PRO A 399 -15.86 6.63 -5.76
CA PRO A 399 -14.95 6.40 -6.88
C PRO A 399 -13.71 7.30 -6.84
N GLY A 400 -12.52 6.68 -6.98
CA GLY A 400 -11.24 7.37 -7.04
C GLY A 400 -10.68 7.88 -5.70
N ALA A 401 -11.47 7.91 -4.62
CA ALA A 401 -10.97 8.30 -3.32
C ALA A 401 -10.19 7.16 -2.67
N CYS A 402 -9.00 7.44 -2.15
CA CYS A 402 -8.20 6.46 -1.41
C CYS A 402 -8.53 6.39 0.08
N GLY A 403 -9.35 7.33 0.57
CA GLY A 403 -9.81 7.37 1.96
C GLY A 403 -10.48 8.69 2.26
N PHE A 404 -10.80 8.92 3.53
CA PHE A 404 -11.32 10.21 3.99
C PHE A 404 -10.89 10.54 5.42
N VAL A 405 -10.94 11.82 5.73
CA VAL A 405 -10.81 12.36 7.08
C VAL A 405 -12.16 12.96 7.48
N PRO A 406 -12.80 12.51 8.59
CA PRO A 406 -14.05 13.07 9.06
C PRO A 406 -13.98 14.58 9.22
N VAL A 407 -14.92 15.30 8.59
CA VAL A 407 -14.89 16.77 8.55
C VAL A 407 -15.02 17.37 9.96
N ILE A 408 -15.90 16.80 10.78
CA ILE A 408 -16.15 17.27 12.15
C ILE A 408 -14.96 17.04 13.08
N LEU A 409 -14.16 15.98 12.82
CA LEU A 409 -13.01 15.57 13.63
C LEU A 409 -11.66 15.92 12.97
N ARG A 410 -11.66 16.75 11.94
CA ARG A 410 -10.46 17.10 11.15
C ARG A 410 -9.27 17.53 12.00
N HIS A 411 -9.51 18.24 13.10
CA HIS A 411 -8.45 18.71 14.01
C HIS A 411 -8.04 17.68 15.10
N VAL A 412 -8.79 16.61 15.23
CA VAL A 412 -8.55 15.55 16.23
C VAL A 412 -7.76 14.38 15.62
N ILE A 413 -8.00 14.11 14.32
CA ILE A 413 -7.34 13.02 13.61
C ILE A 413 -5.91 13.45 13.27
N PRO A 414 -4.89 12.64 13.60
CA PRO A 414 -3.49 13.04 13.53
C PRO A 414 -2.87 12.86 12.13
N VAL A 415 -3.63 13.14 11.06
CA VAL A 415 -3.16 13.11 9.67
C VAL A 415 -3.53 14.41 8.97
N TYR A 416 -2.63 14.92 8.13
CA TYR A 416 -2.77 16.23 7.51
C TYR A 416 -2.17 16.23 6.10
N LEU A 417 -2.57 17.24 5.30
CA LEU A 417 -1.87 17.61 4.07
C LEU A 417 -1.07 18.88 4.34
N ILE A 418 0.23 18.83 4.13
CA ILE A 418 1.13 20.00 4.23
C ILE A 418 1.55 20.45 2.83
N LYS A 419 1.64 21.78 2.66
CA LYS A 419 2.17 22.34 1.42
C LYS A 419 3.65 22.00 1.30
N VAL A 420 4.03 21.56 0.12
CA VAL A 420 5.43 21.31 -0.24
C VAL A 420 5.80 22.13 -1.47
N ASP A 421 7.05 22.50 -1.57
CA ASP A 421 7.60 23.06 -2.79
C ASP A 421 7.61 21.97 -3.87
N GLU A 422 7.08 22.29 -5.03
CA GLU A 422 6.83 21.30 -6.09
C GLU A 422 8.13 20.81 -6.77
N GLU A 423 9.20 21.61 -6.74
CA GLU A 423 10.50 21.26 -7.35
C GLU A 423 11.35 20.43 -6.38
N THR A 424 11.43 20.87 -5.12
CA THR A 424 12.31 20.25 -4.12
C THR A 424 11.62 19.17 -3.29
N GLY A 425 10.27 19.19 -3.21
CA GLY A 425 9.49 18.35 -2.31
C GLY A 425 9.66 18.70 -0.83
N GLU A 426 10.28 19.83 -0.51
CA GLU A 426 10.49 20.26 0.86
C GLU A 426 9.25 20.97 1.43
N PRO A 427 8.93 20.80 2.72
CA PRO A 427 7.79 21.44 3.35
C PRO A 427 7.88 22.96 3.35
N MET A 428 6.84 23.63 2.85
CA MET A 428 6.70 25.10 2.96
C MET A 428 6.36 25.49 4.40
N ARG A 429 7.00 26.55 4.89
CA ARG A 429 6.87 26.99 6.28
C ARG A 429 6.34 28.40 6.41
N ASP A 430 5.58 28.65 7.46
CA ASP A 430 5.11 29.98 7.82
C ASP A 430 6.24 30.81 8.46
N LYS A 431 5.94 32.08 8.81
CA LYS A 431 6.88 33.01 9.46
C LYS A 431 7.38 32.53 10.85
N ASN A 432 6.71 31.57 11.47
CA ASN A 432 7.08 30.99 12.76
C ASN A 432 7.90 29.70 12.60
N GLY A 433 8.12 29.24 11.35
CA GLY A 433 8.86 28.02 11.04
C GLY A 433 8.02 26.74 11.04
N PHE A 434 6.68 26.81 11.12
CA PHE A 434 5.79 25.66 11.08
C PHE A 434 5.31 25.36 9.67
N CYS A 435 4.93 24.09 9.41
CA CYS A 435 4.42 23.69 8.10
C CYS A 435 3.10 24.38 7.78
N ILE A 436 2.94 24.82 6.53
CA ILE A 436 1.69 25.39 6.03
C ILE A 436 0.75 24.23 5.65
N MET A 437 -0.47 24.22 6.22
CA MET A 437 -1.50 23.23 5.93
C MET A 437 -2.22 23.56 4.62
N CYS A 438 -2.65 22.51 3.90
CA CYS A 438 -3.48 22.68 2.71
C CYS A 438 -4.95 22.92 3.07
N GLU A 439 -5.59 23.78 2.31
CA GLU A 439 -7.05 23.91 2.29
C GLU A 439 -7.67 22.86 1.33
N PRO A 440 -8.99 22.59 1.42
CA PRO A 440 -9.66 21.72 0.47
C PRO A 440 -9.43 22.15 -0.98
N GLY A 441 -9.10 21.20 -1.85
CA GLY A 441 -8.74 21.43 -3.26
C GLY A 441 -7.26 21.67 -3.50
N GLU A 442 -6.45 21.98 -2.48
CA GLU A 442 -5.02 22.18 -2.62
C GLU A 442 -4.25 20.85 -2.52
N PRO A 443 -3.26 20.63 -3.42
CA PRO A 443 -2.38 19.47 -3.32
C PRO A 443 -1.37 19.65 -2.18
N GLY A 444 -1.06 18.55 -1.49
CA GLY A 444 -0.05 18.54 -0.45
C GLY A 444 0.45 17.16 -0.08
N GLU A 445 1.61 17.10 0.58
CA GLU A 445 2.16 15.85 1.07
C GLU A 445 1.34 15.35 2.27
N PHE A 446 0.94 14.09 2.21
CA PHE A 446 0.18 13.46 3.28
C PHE A 446 1.12 13.05 4.42
N VAL A 447 0.84 13.52 5.63
CA VAL A 447 1.68 13.31 6.81
C VAL A 447 0.87 12.79 7.99
N GLY A 448 1.53 11.98 8.84
CA GLY A 448 0.95 11.47 10.08
C GLY A 448 1.77 11.86 11.29
N MET A 449 1.12 12.45 12.31
CA MET A 449 1.79 12.91 13.53
C MET A 449 2.35 11.75 14.35
N ILE A 450 3.66 11.79 14.60
CA ILE A 450 4.36 10.79 15.41
C ILE A 450 4.06 11.04 16.90
N LYS A 451 3.72 9.96 17.60
CA LYS A 451 3.64 9.95 19.06
C LYS A 451 4.37 8.72 19.59
N ARG A 452 5.50 8.93 20.24
CA ARG A 452 6.30 7.85 20.82
C ARG A 452 5.47 7.06 21.86
N ASN A 453 5.72 5.77 21.92
CA ASN A 453 5.04 4.83 22.82
C ASN A 453 3.51 4.72 22.62
N ASP A 454 2.99 5.20 21.50
CA ASP A 454 1.60 5.00 21.10
C ASP A 454 1.56 3.89 20.04
N PRO A 455 0.88 2.74 20.27
CA PRO A 455 0.92 1.59 19.37
C PRO A 455 0.42 1.88 17.95
N LEU A 456 -0.34 2.96 17.78
CA LEU A 456 -0.93 3.39 16.50
C LEU A 456 -0.08 4.44 15.79
N ARG A 457 0.68 5.25 16.55
CA ARG A 457 1.36 6.45 16.05
C ARG A 457 2.87 6.46 16.28
N ASP A 458 3.43 5.37 16.83
CA ASP A 458 4.88 5.24 16.98
C ASP A 458 5.50 4.80 15.66
N PHE A 459 6.39 5.63 15.12
CA PHE A 459 7.05 5.39 13.86
C PHE A 459 8.37 4.63 14.09
N HIS A 460 8.39 3.35 13.74
CA HIS A 460 9.54 2.48 13.94
C HIS A 460 10.55 2.54 12.76
N GLY A 461 10.08 2.95 11.57
CA GLY A 461 10.92 3.14 10.39
C GLY A 461 11.49 1.85 9.80
N TYR A 462 12.72 1.95 9.36
CA TYR A 462 13.49 0.90 8.72
C TYR A 462 14.64 0.42 9.61
N ALA A 463 15.22 -0.74 9.28
CA ALA A 463 16.49 -1.17 9.87
C ALA A 463 17.60 -0.12 9.65
N ASP A 464 17.62 0.53 8.47
CA ASP A 464 18.47 1.68 8.18
C ASP A 464 17.96 2.98 8.85
N ARG A 465 18.74 3.48 9.82
CA ARG A 465 18.42 4.73 10.54
C ARG A 465 18.43 5.97 9.66
N LYS A 466 19.32 6.05 8.64
CA LYS A 466 19.38 7.20 7.74
C LYS A 466 18.13 7.26 6.86
N ALA A 467 17.66 6.10 6.36
CA ALA A 467 16.42 6.00 5.62
C ALA A 467 15.20 6.38 6.49
N THR A 468 15.22 6.02 7.78
CA THR A 468 14.18 6.39 8.74
C THR A 468 14.12 7.90 8.93
N GLN A 469 15.26 8.58 9.14
CA GLN A 469 15.30 10.04 9.36
C GLN A 469 14.76 10.84 8.17
N LYS A 470 15.00 10.40 6.95
CA LYS A 470 14.48 11.04 5.74
C LYS A 470 12.94 11.03 5.64
N LYS A 471 12.27 10.18 6.43
CA LYS A 471 10.80 10.09 6.47
C LYS A 471 10.18 10.91 7.61
N ILE A 472 10.96 11.74 8.29
CA ILE A 472 10.47 12.53 9.43
C ILE A 472 10.59 14.02 9.09
N VAL A 473 9.49 14.75 9.27
CA VAL A 473 9.46 16.22 9.26
C VAL A 473 9.27 16.72 10.70
N GLN A 474 10.04 17.70 11.08
CA GLN A 474 10.00 18.34 12.41
C GLN A 474 9.20 19.63 12.37
N ASP A 475 8.72 20.08 13.53
CA ASP A 475 8.05 21.38 13.72
C ASP A 475 6.87 21.59 12.75
N VAL A 476 5.91 20.65 12.77
CA VAL A 476 4.76 20.66 11.85
C VAL A 476 3.69 21.63 12.32
N TRP A 477 3.18 21.50 13.54
CA TRP A 477 2.19 22.36 14.17
C TRP A 477 2.76 23.22 15.29
N LYS A 478 3.71 22.69 16.01
CA LYS A 478 4.35 23.32 17.16
C LYS A 478 5.78 22.86 17.30
N LYS A 479 6.58 23.66 17.98
CA LYS A 479 7.98 23.38 18.23
C LYS A 479 8.18 22.04 18.93
N GLY A 480 9.02 21.18 18.36
CA GLY A 480 9.40 19.87 18.89
C GLY A 480 8.45 18.73 18.54
N ASP A 481 7.38 18.96 17.79
CA ASP A 481 6.59 17.87 17.24
C ASP A 481 7.23 17.29 15.96
N ALA A 482 6.75 16.13 15.54
CA ALA A 482 7.25 15.47 14.34
C ALA A 482 6.14 14.69 13.64
N ALA A 483 6.24 14.59 12.33
CA ALA A 483 5.34 13.76 11.53
C ALA A 483 6.12 12.85 10.57
N PHE A 484 5.50 11.73 10.25
CA PHE A 484 5.93 10.83 9.18
C PHE A 484 5.51 11.42 7.83
N LYS A 485 6.46 11.52 6.90
CA LYS A 485 6.25 11.92 5.50
C LYS A 485 5.92 10.69 4.66
N SER A 486 4.75 10.67 4.02
CA SER A 486 4.40 9.55 3.15
C SER A 486 5.26 9.51 1.87
N GLY A 487 5.59 10.66 1.33
CA GLY A 487 6.19 10.83 0.02
C GLY A 487 5.14 10.81 -1.11
N ASP A 488 3.87 11.01 -0.76
CA ASP A 488 2.76 11.02 -1.70
C ASP A 488 2.00 12.34 -1.60
N ILE A 489 1.66 12.92 -2.75
CA ILE A 489 0.85 14.13 -2.88
C ILE A 489 -0.62 13.73 -3.05
N LEU A 490 -1.47 14.21 -2.16
CA LEU A 490 -2.90 14.00 -2.19
C LEU A 490 -3.63 15.34 -2.26
N VAL A 491 -4.89 15.29 -2.69
CA VAL A 491 -5.84 16.41 -2.64
C VAL A 491 -7.04 15.98 -1.82
N MET A 492 -7.49 16.84 -0.91
CA MET A 492 -8.69 16.61 -0.11
C MET A 492 -9.84 17.47 -0.62
N ASP A 493 -11.01 16.87 -0.85
CA ASP A 493 -12.21 17.63 -1.19
C ASP A 493 -12.88 18.25 0.06
N GLU A 494 -13.92 19.05 -0.15
CA GLU A 494 -14.70 19.69 0.91
C GLU A 494 -15.39 18.69 1.86
N PHE A 495 -15.73 17.50 1.36
CA PHE A 495 -16.33 16.42 2.16
C PHE A 495 -15.29 15.59 2.93
N GLY A 496 -14.00 15.90 2.79
CA GLY A 496 -12.90 15.23 3.45
C GLY A 496 -12.40 13.96 2.77
N TYR A 497 -12.86 13.63 1.56
CA TYR A 497 -12.27 12.56 0.77
C TYR A 497 -10.90 12.97 0.22
N LEU A 498 -9.95 12.03 0.25
CA LEU A 498 -8.60 12.23 -0.26
C LEU A 498 -8.41 11.43 -1.55
N TYR A 499 -7.81 12.10 -2.51
CA TYR A 499 -7.51 11.56 -3.83
C TYR A 499 -5.99 11.59 -4.03
N PHE A 500 -5.43 10.46 -4.45
CA PHE A 500 -4.02 10.38 -4.79
C PHE A 500 -3.75 11.16 -6.08
N LYS A 501 -2.75 12.04 -6.06
CA LYS A 501 -2.37 12.84 -7.23
C LYS A 501 -1.06 12.34 -7.83
N ASP A 502 0.01 12.25 -7.04
CA ASP A 502 1.33 11.81 -7.50
C ASP A 502 2.25 11.46 -6.33
N ARG A 503 3.47 11.06 -6.62
CA ARG A 503 4.54 10.95 -5.63
C ARG A 503 5.40 12.20 -5.62
N THR A 504 5.89 12.56 -4.45
CA THR A 504 6.88 13.64 -4.31
C THR A 504 8.11 13.32 -5.16
N GLY A 505 8.43 14.21 -6.11
CA GLY A 505 9.54 14.05 -7.05
C GLY A 505 9.22 13.26 -8.34
N ASP A 506 8.00 12.76 -8.51
CA ASP A 506 7.53 12.17 -9.77
C ASP A 506 6.83 13.19 -10.67
N THR A 507 6.22 14.22 -10.09
CA THR A 507 5.71 15.39 -10.83
C THR A 507 6.88 16.10 -11.52
N PHE A 508 6.72 16.47 -12.76
CA PHE A 508 7.71 17.22 -13.51
C PHE A 508 7.10 18.51 -14.06
N ARG A 509 7.95 19.51 -14.28
CA ARG A 509 7.54 20.82 -14.81
C ARG A 509 7.88 20.93 -16.29
N TRP A 510 6.91 21.31 -17.11
CA TRP A 510 7.11 21.56 -18.52
C TRP A 510 6.51 22.88 -18.94
N ARG A 511 7.33 23.78 -19.49
CA ARG A 511 6.91 25.13 -19.94
C ARG A 511 6.16 25.94 -18.87
N GLY A 512 6.65 25.87 -17.64
CA GLY A 512 6.04 26.58 -16.51
C GLY A 512 4.86 25.87 -15.84
N GLU A 513 4.36 24.76 -16.42
CA GLU A 513 3.21 24.01 -15.91
C GLU A 513 3.65 22.69 -15.24
N ASN A 514 2.99 22.33 -14.15
CA ASN A 514 3.24 21.08 -13.45
C ASN A 514 2.44 19.93 -14.06
N VAL A 515 3.10 18.81 -14.29
CA VAL A 515 2.53 17.60 -14.88
C VAL A 515 2.63 16.45 -13.89
N SER A 516 1.49 15.92 -13.47
CA SER A 516 1.43 14.69 -12.68
C SER A 516 1.69 13.48 -13.55
N SER A 517 2.76 12.74 -13.27
CA SER A 517 3.09 11.54 -14.02
C SER A 517 1.98 10.50 -13.92
N THR A 518 1.39 10.31 -12.74
CA THR A 518 0.32 9.35 -12.48
C THR A 518 -0.98 9.69 -13.21
N GLU A 519 -1.34 10.97 -13.30
CA GLU A 519 -2.51 11.42 -14.06
C GLU A 519 -2.36 11.08 -15.55
N VAL A 520 -1.21 11.43 -16.12
CA VAL A 520 -0.91 11.15 -17.53
C VAL A 520 -0.81 9.64 -17.77
N GLU A 521 -0.18 8.86 -16.88
CA GLU A 521 -0.15 7.39 -16.95
C GLU A 521 -1.56 6.79 -17.03
N GLY A 522 -2.50 7.29 -16.20
CA GLY A 522 -3.88 6.83 -16.21
C GLY A 522 -4.57 7.05 -17.56
N VAL A 523 -4.38 8.23 -18.15
CA VAL A 523 -4.94 8.57 -19.46
C VAL A 523 -4.26 7.74 -20.57
N VAL A 524 -2.92 7.71 -20.60
CA VAL A 524 -2.16 6.95 -21.62
C VAL A 524 -2.56 5.47 -21.59
N SER A 525 -2.60 4.85 -20.42
CA SER A 525 -2.98 3.44 -20.27
C SER A 525 -4.39 3.19 -20.83
N LYS A 526 -5.36 4.04 -20.45
CA LYS A 526 -6.75 3.91 -20.88
C LYS A 526 -6.91 4.02 -22.40
N VAL A 527 -6.32 5.06 -23.00
CA VAL A 527 -6.45 5.29 -24.45
C VAL A 527 -5.63 4.31 -25.29
N ALA A 528 -4.60 3.70 -24.71
CA ALA A 528 -3.85 2.60 -25.32
C ALA A 528 -4.53 1.22 -25.14
N GLY A 529 -5.78 1.17 -24.73
CA GLY A 529 -6.52 -0.08 -24.53
C GLY A 529 -6.19 -0.80 -23.21
N ASN A 530 -5.99 -0.04 -22.13
CA ASN A 530 -5.58 -0.51 -20.81
C ASN A 530 -4.21 -1.22 -20.78
N LYS A 531 -3.32 -0.86 -21.69
CA LYS A 531 -1.94 -1.37 -21.70
C LYS A 531 -1.14 -0.84 -20.52
N ASP A 532 -0.08 -1.56 -20.16
CA ASP A 532 0.92 -1.07 -19.20
C ASP A 532 1.59 0.18 -19.75
N ALA A 533 1.56 1.26 -18.97
CA ALA A 533 2.20 2.51 -19.33
C ALA A 533 2.83 3.16 -18.11
N VAL A 534 3.99 3.79 -18.29
CA VAL A 534 4.63 4.65 -17.30
C VAL A 534 4.97 5.98 -17.93
N VAL A 535 4.87 7.06 -17.13
CA VAL A 535 5.18 8.42 -17.58
C VAL A 535 6.23 9.05 -16.66
N TYR A 536 7.16 9.75 -17.23
CA TYR A 536 8.27 10.42 -16.53
C TYR A 536 8.72 11.66 -17.30
N GLY A 537 9.32 12.60 -16.56
CA GLY A 537 9.92 13.79 -17.15
C GLY A 537 11.32 13.51 -17.66
N VAL A 538 11.64 13.98 -18.87
CA VAL A 538 12.97 13.91 -19.50
C VAL A 538 13.47 15.32 -19.81
N GLU A 539 14.75 15.57 -19.54
CA GLU A 539 15.38 16.86 -19.86
C GLU A 539 15.59 16.98 -21.37
N VAL A 540 15.21 18.14 -21.91
CA VAL A 540 15.37 18.43 -23.33
C VAL A 540 16.30 19.63 -23.47
N PRO A 541 17.46 19.49 -24.15
CA PRO A 541 18.41 20.57 -24.34
C PRO A 541 17.76 21.82 -24.96
N GLY A 542 18.01 22.99 -24.37
CA GLY A 542 17.46 24.26 -24.84
C GLY A 542 16.01 24.54 -24.48
N ALA A 543 15.37 23.68 -23.70
CA ALA A 543 14.02 23.88 -23.17
C ALA A 543 14.05 24.01 -21.64
N GLU A 544 13.11 24.79 -21.10
CA GLU A 544 12.94 24.93 -19.65
C GLU A 544 12.07 23.79 -19.09
N GLY A 545 12.55 23.12 -18.04
CA GLY A 545 11.86 22.04 -17.38
C GLY A 545 12.12 20.66 -18.02
N LYS A 546 11.19 19.71 -17.78
CA LYS A 546 11.25 18.34 -18.28
C LYS A 546 10.03 18.04 -19.13
N ALA A 547 10.23 17.55 -20.33
CA ALA A 547 9.15 17.13 -21.20
C ALA A 547 8.59 15.76 -20.78
N GLY A 548 7.30 15.54 -20.95
CA GLY A 548 6.70 14.25 -20.68
C GLY A 548 7.15 13.19 -21.69
N MET A 549 7.57 12.04 -21.18
CA MET A 549 7.81 10.82 -21.97
C MET A 549 6.95 9.68 -21.43
N ALA A 550 6.21 9.02 -22.34
CA ALA A 550 5.41 7.85 -22.00
C ALA A 550 6.03 6.59 -22.60
N ALA A 551 6.23 5.55 -21.79
CA ALA A 551 6.59 4.22 -22.25
C ALA A 551 5.37 3.31 -22.14
N ILE A 552 4.98 2.70 -23.26
CA ILE A 552 3.79 1.85 -23.41
C ILE A 552 4.23 0.44 -23.74
N VAL A 553 3.73 -0.56 -23.01
CA VAL A 553 4.00 -1.97 -23.31
C VAL A 553 3.05 -2.44 -24.40
N ASP A 554 3.58 -2.69 -25.57
CA ASP A 554 2.84 -3.11 -26.75
C ASP A 554 3.57 -4.23 -27.52
N PRO A 555 3.48 -5.48 -27.04
CA PRO A 555 4.18 -6.60 -27.64
C PRO A 555 3.72 -6.91 -29.06
N ASP A 556 2.47 -6.58 -29.38
CA ASP A 556 1.81 -6.91 -30.65
C ASP A 556 1.83 -5.76 -31.67
N ASP A 557 2.47 -4.63 -31.34
CA ASP A 557 2.51 -3.40 -32.16
C ASP A 557 1.11 -2.93 -32.60
N SER A 558 0.13 -3.09 -31.75
CA SER A 558 -1.28 -2.85 -32.03
C SER A 558 -1.75 -1.42 -31.72
N THR A 559 -0.89 -0.59 -31.10
CA THR A 559 -1.23 0.79 -30.74
C THR A 559 -1.24 1.70 -31.96
N ASN A 560 -2.42 2.24 -32.29
CA ASN A 560 -2.56 3.26 -33.32
C ASN A 560 -2.14 4.64 -32.76
N LEU A 561 -0.96 5.13 -33.14
CA LEU A 561 -0.41 6.40 -32.63
C LEU A 561 -1.25 7.62 -33.02
N THR A 562 -1.99 7.56 -34.13
CA THR A 562 -2.85 8.66 -34.54
C THR A 562 -4.08 8.76 -33.64
N GLU A 563 -4.75 7.66 -33.38
CA GLU A 563 -5.88 7.59 -32.46
C GLU A 563 -5.43 7.91 -31.02
N LEU A 564 -4.26 7.38 -30.61
CA LEU A 564 -3.67 7.67 -29.31
C LEU A 564 -3.53 9.19 -29.11
N LEU A 565 -2.96 9.90 -30.08
CA LEU A 565 -2.76 11.35 -29.97
C LEU A 565 -4.10 12.12 -29.90
N VAL A 566 -5.09 11.73 -30.70
CA VAL A 566 -6.42 12.35 -30.67
C VAL A 566 -7.03 12.21 -29.27
N GLU A 567 -7.03 11.02 -28.72
CA GLU A 567 -7.60 10.76 -27.40
C GLU A 567 -6.77 11.40 -26.27
N LEU A 568 -5.44 11.42 -26.36
CA LEU A 568 -4.60 12.14 -25.39
C LEU A 568 -4.96 13.62 -25.36
N LYS A 569 -5.07 14.29 -26.50
CA LYS A 569 -5.43 15.73 -26.59
C LYS A 569 -6.85 16.03 -26.12
N LYS A 570 -7.76 15.08 -26.21
CA LYS A 570 -9.12 15.21 -25.70
C LYS A 570 -9.18 15.13 -24.17
N ASN A 571 -8.27 14.36 -23.55
CA ASN A 571 -8.32 14.05 -22.13
C ASN A 571 -7.23 14.77 -21.31
N LEU A 572 -6.22 15.36 -21.96
CA LEU A 572 -5.10 16.05 -21.31
C LEU A 572 -4.94 17.47 -21.87
N PRO A 573 -4.53 18.44 -21.04
CA PRO A 573 -4.08 19.73 -21.54
C PRO A 573 -2.80 19.54 -22.38
N THR A 574 -2.58 20.44 -23.34
CA THR A 574 -1.50 20.32 -24.34
C THR A 574 -0.11 20.15 -23.69
N TYR A 575 0.15 20.84 -22.58
CA TYR A 575 1.42 20.75 -21.87
C TYR A 575 1.66 19.39 -21.18
N ALA A 576 0.58 18.66 -20.86
CA ALA A 576 0.67 17.35 -20.21
C ALA A 576 0.71 16.20 -21.23
N CYS A 577 0.39 16.45 -22.51
CA CYS A 577 0.55 15.43 -23.54
C CYS A 577 2.05 15.03 -23.65
N PRO A 578 2.37 13.72 -23.58
CA PRO A 578 3.76 13.28 -23.72
C PRO A 578 4.38 13.75 -25.03
N LEU A 579 5.57 14.38 -24.93
CA LEU A 579 6.34 14.82 -26.09
C LEU A 579 7.05 13.64 -26.75
N PHE A 580 7.43 12.65 -25.95
CA PHE A 580 8.08 11.43 -26.43
C PHE A 580 7.25 10.21 -26.08
N LEU A 581 7.26 9.21 -27.00
CA LEU A 581 6.72 7.88 -26.74
C LEU A 581 7.82 6.84 -26.94
N ARG A 582 7.80 5.81 -26.09
CA ARG A 582 8.63 4.61 -26.21
C ARG A 582 7.72 3.39 -26.22
N ILE A 583 7.85 2.54 -27.21
CA ILE A 583 7.06 1.30 -27.32
C ILE A 583 7.94 0.14 -26.86
N LEU A 584 7.52 -0.49 -25.77
CA LEU A 584 8.22 -1.60 -25.13
C LEU A 584 7.56 -2.93 -25.50
N LYS A 585 8.34 -4.00 -25.59
CA LYS A 585 7.79 -5.36 -25.64
C LYS A 585 7.44 -5.88 -24.25
N THR A 586 8.19 -5.51 -23.23
CA THR A 586 7.95 -5.88 -21.82
C THR A 586 8.44 -4.77 -20.90
N ILE A 587 7.94 -4.73 -19.67
CA ILE A 587 8.43 -3.85 -18.60
C ILE A 587 8.53 -4.64 -17.30
N ASP A 588 9.57 -4.35 -16.54
CA ASP A 588 9.73 -4.91 -15.20
C ASP A 588 8.69 -4.34 -14.22
N ALA A 589 8.11 -5.23 -13.43
CA ALA A 589 7.24 -4.85 -12.33
C ALA A 589 7.78 -5.32 -10.97
N THR A 590 7.33 -4.68 -9.91
CA THR A 590 7.56 -5.16 -8.54
C THR A 590 6.67 -6.37 -8.26
N GLY A 591 6.91 -7.08 -7.15
CA GLY A 591 6.04 -8.17 -6.71
C GLY A 591 4.60 -7.75 -6.40
N THR A 592 4.35 -6.45 -6.28
CA THR A 592 3.01 -5.83 -6.17
C THR A 592 2.56 -5.19 -7.47
N PHE A 593 3.09 -5.64 -8.60
CA PHE A 593 2.72 -5.21 -9.96
C PHE A 593 2.95 -3.72 -10.26
N LYS A 594 3.72 -3.00 -9.42
CA LYS A 594 4.13 -1.62 -9.74
C LYS A 594 5.22 -1.63 -10.79
N LEU A 595 5.00 -0.93 -11.89
CA LEU A 595 5.96 -0.84 -12.98
C LEU A 595 7.21 -0.07 -12.55
N LYS A 596 8.40 -0.55 -12.97
CA LYS A 596 9.68 0.07 -12.65
C LYS A 596 10.04 1.11 -13.69
N LYS A 597 10.01 2.40 -13.33
CA LYS A 597 10.29 3.50 -14.26
C LYS A 597 11.69 4.13 -14.14
N LEU A 598 12.43 3.87 -13.06
CA LEU A 598 13.73 4.50 -12.80
C LEU A 598 14.79 4.25 -13.91
N ALA A 599 14.84 3.05 -14.46
CA ALA A 599 15.76 2.73 -15.54
C ALA A 599 15.37 3.49 -16.81
N LEU A 600 14.08 3.45 -17.17
CA LEU A 600 13.53 4.16 -18.33
C LEU A 600 13.74 5.67 -18.24
N GLN A 601 13.57 6.23 -17.04
CA GLN A 601 13.79 7.66 -16.79
C GLN A 601 15.26 8.07 -16.96
N LYS A 602 16.20 7.21 -16.53
CA LYS A 602 17.65 7.45 -16.72
C LYS A 602 18.07 7.35 -18.17
N GLU A 603 17.50 6.41 -18.92
CA GLU A 603 17.75 6.27 -20.36
C GLU A 603 17.14 7.42 -21.17
N GLY A 604 16.05 8.03 -20.63
CA GLY A 604 15.34 9.14 -21.26
C GLY A 604 14.88 8.82 -22.67
N PHE A 605 15.23 9.69 -23.63
CA PHE A 605 15.02 9.48 -25.08
C PHE A 605 16.33 9.26 -25.85
N ASP A 606 17.41 8.88 -25.14
CA ASP A 606 18.72 8.67 -25.76
C ASP A 606 18.72 7.43 -26.67
N ARG A 607 18.70 7.69 -27.96
CA ARG A 607 18.66 6.65 -28.98
C ARG A 607 19.91 5.74 -29.01
N ASN A 608 21.03 6.19 -28.42
CA ASN A 608 22.25 5.37 -28.32
C ASN A 608 22.14 4.29 -27.24
N LEU A 609 21.29 4.53 -26.23
CA LEU A 609 21.05 3.60 -25.12
C LEU A 609 19.83 2.71 -25.35
N ILE A 610 18.87 3.18 -26.18
CA ILE A 610 17.53 2.57 -26.33
C ILE A 610 17.43 1.85 -27.67
N LYS A 611 17.01 0.58 -27.63
CA LYS A 611 16.74 -0.25 -28.82
C LYS A 611 15.25 -0.27 -29.20
N ASP A 612 14.39 0.16 -28.32
CA ASP A 612 12.94 0.19 -28.53
C ASP A 612 12.54 1.27 -29.54
N ALA A 613 11.35 1.16 -30.10
CA ALA A 613 10.80 2.16 -30.99
C ALA A 613 10.51 3.46 -30.21
N LEU A 614 11.09 4.55 -30.68
CA LEU A 614 10.95 5.89 -30.11
C LEU A 614 10.23 6.82 -31.08
N TYR A 615 9.31 7.60 -30.55
CA TYR A 615 8.55 8.59 -31.31
C TYR A 615 8.60 9.95 -30.62
N PHE A 616 8.47 10.99 -31.43
CA PHE A 616 8.44 12.40 -31.02
C PHE A 616 7.16 13.06 -31.55
N LEU A 617 6.51 13.89 -30.74
CA LEU A 617 5.34 14.65 -31.14
C LEU A 617 5.77 15.88 -31.96
N ASP A 618 5.65 15.77 -33.28
CA ASP A 618 5.88 16.92 -34.16
C ASP A 618 4.68 17.88 -34.10
N GLY A 619 4.86 19.03 -33.46
CA GLY A 619 3.82 20.04 -33.30
C GLY A 619 3.33 20.64 -34.61
N LYS A 620 4.17 20.67 -35.68
CA LYS A 620 3.80 21.20 -37.01
C LYS A 620 2.91 20.21 -37.77
N GLN A 621 3.29 18.93 -37.72
CA GLN A 621 2.55 17.86 -38.40
C GLN A 621 1.38 17.34 -37.55
N ASN A 622 1.33 17.72 -36.28
CA ASN A 622 0.34 17.25 -35.30
C ASN A 622 0.22 15.72 -35.24
N LYS A 623 1.37 15.03 -35.23
CA LYS A 623 1.46 13.57 -35.16
C LYS A 623 2.73 13.10 -34.46
N TYR A 624 2.71 11.90 -33.92
CA TYR A 624 3.92 11.22 -33.48
C TYR A 624 4.70 10.74 -34.72
N VAL A 625 5.95 11.14 -34.83
CA VAL A 625 6.90 10.74 -35.88
C VAL A 625 8.01 9.91 -35.25
N GLU A 626 8.58 8.98 -35.98
CA GLU A 626 9.72 8.20 -35.49
C GLU A 626 10.88 9.15 -35.12
N LEU A 627 11.49 8.92 -33.97
CA LEU A 627 12.67 9.66 -33.52
C LEU A 627 13.90 9.13 -34.29
N THR A 628 14.13 9.62 -35.52
CA THR A 628 15.29 9.24 -36.33
C THR A 628 16.59 9.77 -35.73
N PRO A 629 17.79 9.23 -36.15
CA PRO A 629 19.07 9.78 -35.69
C PRO A 629 19.24 11.27 -35.97
N GLU A 630 18.75 11.74 -37.12
CA GLU A 630 18.83 13.16 -37.51
C GLU A 630 17.92 14.04 -36.62
N LEU A 631 16.71 13.56 -36.32
CA LEU A 631 15.78 14.27 -35.45
C LEU A 631 16.31 14.28 -34.00
N PHE A 632 16.84 13.15 -33.53
CA PHE A 632 17.49 13.05 -32.23
C PHE A 632 18.65 14.04 -32.09
N ALA A 633 19.54 14.09 -33.09
CA ALA A 633 20.66 15.04 -33.08
C ALA A 633 20.18 16.51 -33.03
N ARG A 634 19.14 16.85 -33.80
CA ARG A 634 18.55 18.20 -33.79
C ARG A 634 17.94 18.59 -32.44
N ILE A 635 17.27 17.63 -31.77
CA ILE A 635 16.70 17.85 -30.45
C ILE A 635 17.82 18.00 -29.41
N SER A 636 18.84 17.14 -29.47
CA SER A 636 20.00 17.18 -28.57
C SER A 636 20.84 18.45 -28.71
N ASP A 637 20.90 19.03 -29.92
CA ASP A 637 21.53 20.31 -30.18
C ASP A 637 20.68 21.54 -29.78
N GLY A 638 19.46 21.36 -29.25
CA GLY A 638 18.54 22.46 -28.96
C GLY A 638 17.94 23.16 -30.18
N LYS A 639 18.06 22.57 -31.38
CA LYS A 639 17.65 23.17 -32.66
C LYS A 639 16.24 22.71 -33.12
N ALA A 640 15.51 22.00 -32.27
CA ALA A 640 14.20 21.46 -32.64
C ALA A 640 13.05 22.49 -32.60
N GLY A 641 13.28 23.66 -32.02
CA GLY A 641 12.28 24.74 -31.93
C GLY A 641 11.08 24.33 -31.04
N LEU A 642 11.36 23.71 -29.91
CA LEU A 642 10.37 23.21 -28.92
C LEU A 642 9.81 24.32 -28.04
#